data_fac8427c0be0f883773ccdf428cff778
#
_entry.id   fac8427c0be0f883773ccdf428cff778
#
_cell.length_a   1.000
_cell.length_b   1.000
_cell.length_c   1.000
_cell.angle_alpha   90.00
_cell.angle_beta   90.00
_cell.angle_gamma   90.00
#
_symmetry.space_group_name_H-M   'P 1'
#
loop_
_entity.id
_entity.type
_entity.pdbx_description
1 polymer ?
#
loop_
_entity_poly.entity_id
_entity_poly.type
_entity_poly.pdbx_seq_one_letter_code
_entity_poly.pdbx_strand_id
1 'polypeptide(L)'
;MNFIRIWFLSFSLIIFINVEAANHGLDKIDNITIIGKKSLPGSATKVSAQDLEKFETMDIHKALASVPGINVRPEEGYGLRPNISIRGTYPDRSGKITLMEDGILIAPAPYAASSAYYFPTFSRINGIEVVKGPAAIKTGPYTIGGAINLISTPIPESTSGFLNQEFGSDGNMKSHLFYGSSSENFGFLVEGLKHKTDGFDDMEHTNGDTGFDKTDVVVKLRFNNDPNADLYQQLDIKFQDSDELSDQSYVGLTESDYRSNAHMRYGFTDYDQMDNEHNQVVFSYSMSTGNIDLSATYYVNDFARDWFKTDKIGYGGSDKGINNLIDYANAGDAVAISILRGTNTTAESIKLKHNNRSYSSEGLIVNSNIKLNNQTITIGYRDTKDDEDRMQWYERTNWANGILSALVASSMPGYSSNNRVTTAQASAFFISNEIDFGQLTITAGIRSENWKIAQERYIDTARTKVNTAKGYPKTLANNDETLFGIGFDYDLDNGFSFFGGFHEGFTPTTGGADPESADNIEIGLKYLSDNNSFEIIRFDTKYANMFGECRSSSSGVIEGCDIGDTFNAGASSISGFEIAATTQHINETGNKISAGLSYTNTDAKFDTTFDSDFWGNVRAGMSLPNLPKSQLTMFLSLETVTGWNTHLRMMSYGETCSIVACEANTGIDSYSITDLSFSKTINKETDFYMVIDNITDSKNIVARAPKNGIRTQRPRSYNLGVRYRF
;
A
#
# COMPACT_ATOMS: atom_id res chain seq x y z
N MET A 1 2.48 16.75 22.74
CA MET A 1 1.86 18.06 23.08
C MET A 1 0.35 17.88 23.01
N ASN A 2 -0.29 17.71 24.17
CA ASN A 2 -1.73 17.47 24.28
C ASN A 2 -2.50 18.76 23.99
N PHE A 3 -3.04 18.92 22.80
CA PHE A 3 -4.11 19.87 22.54
C PHE A 3 -4.91 19.38 21.32
N ILE A 4 -6.11 19.02 21.58
CA ILE A 4 -7.34 18.75 20.81
C ILE A 4 -7.85 17.33 21.11
N ARG A 5 -8.13 17.04 22.38
CA ARG A 5 -9.21 16.12 22.74
C ARG A 5 -10.38 16.98 23.22
N ILE A 6 -11.22 17.43 22.31
CA ILE A 6 -12.50 18.09 22.65
C ILE A 6 -13.63 17.42 21.86
N TRP A 7 -14.38 16.59 22.60
CA TRP A 7 -15.82 16.41 22.59
C TRP A 7 -16.53 16.28 21.21
N PHE A 8 -16.74 15.05 20.78
CA PHE A 8 -17.90 14.71 19.94
C PHE A 8 -18.93 13.90 20.75
N LEU A 9 -19.64 14.58 21.62
CA LEU A 9 -20.91 14.13 22.16
C LEU A 9 -21.93 15.25 21.92
N SER A 10 -23.01 14.88 21.21
CA SER A 10 -24.21 15.68 20.93
C SER A 10 -24.08 16.80 19.89
N PHE A 11 -24.28 16.44 18.61
CA PHE A 11 -24.81 17.39 17.63
C PHE A 11 -26.07 16.80 16.97
N SER A 12 -27.20 16.99 17.64
CA SER A 12 -28.53 16.91 17.01
C SER A 12 -28.98 18.35 16.77
N LEU A 13 -28.60 18.91 15.64
CA LEU A 13 -29.27 20.08 15.08
C LEU A 13 -29.16 20.05 13.56
N ILE A 14 -30.14 19.44 12.92
CA ILE A 14 -30.29 19.48 11.45
C ILE A 14 -30.93 20.84 11.11
N ILE A 15 -30.16 21.79 10.63
CA ILE A 15 -30.68 22.97 9.95
C ILE A 15 -30.66 22.69 8.46
N PHE A 16 -31.83 22.44 7.89
CA PHE A 16 -32.00 22.39 6.44
C PHE A 16 -31.93 23.81 5.86
N ILE A 17 -30.82 24.15 5.23
CA ILE A 17 -30.72 25.29 4.33
C ILE A 17 -30.86 24.75 2.91
N ASN A 18 -31.97 25.04 2.24
CA ASN A 18 -32.11 24.81 0.82
C ASN A 18 -31.20 25.79 0.06
N VAL A 19 -30.12 25.32 -0.51
CA VAL A 19 -29.28 26.04 -1.46
C VAL A 19 -29.61 25.50 -2.85
N GLU A 20 -30.17 26.35 -3.70
CA GLU A 20 -30.35 26.01 -5.13
C GLU A 20 -28.97 25.83 -5.79
N ALA A 21 -28.77 24.67 -6.42
CA ALA A 21 -27.52 24.34 -7.09
C ALA A 21 -27.38 25.12 -8.40
N ALA A 22 -26.35 25.94 -8.49
CA ALA A 22 -25.90 26.52 -9.75
C ALA A 22 -24.97 25.51 -10.47
N ASN A 23 -25.48 24.95 -11.58
CA ASN A 23 -24.72 24.06 -12.46
C ASN A 23 -23.76 24.90 -13.33
N HIS A 24 -22.52 25.10 -12.94
CA HIS A 24 -21.49 25.69 -13.80
C HIS A 24 -20.10 25.11 -13.51
N GLY A 25 -19.60 24.35 -14.48
CA GLY A 25 -18.21 24.36 -14.97
C GLY A 25 -17.05 24.12 -13.99
N LEU A 26 -17.17 23.22 -12.99
CA LEU A 26 -16.07 22.87 -12.08
C LEU A 26 -15.06 21.82 -12.62
N ASP A 27 -15.12 21.53 -13.91
CA ASP A 27 -14.20 20.62 -14.60
C ASP A 27 -12.76 21.15 -14.76
N LYS A 28 -12.38 22.28 -14.13
CA LYS A 28 -11.17 23.01 -14.54
C LYS A 28 -9.88 22.62 -13.81
N ILE A 29 -9.90 22.10 -12.61
CA ILE A 29 -8.66 21.71 -11.92
C ILE A 29 -8.90 20.46 -11.10
N ASP A 30 -8.50 19.32 -11.66
CA ASP A 30 -8.43 18.06 -10.94
C ASP A 30 -6.99 17.89 -10.42
N ASN A 31 -6.69 18.51 -9.27
CA ASN A 31 -5.34 18.52 -8.68
C ASN A 31 -4.97 17.20 -8.01
N ILE A 32 -5.93 16.29 -7.89
CA ILE A 32 -5.83 15.06 -7.11
C ILE A 32 -5.34 13.91 -7.99
N THR A 33 -5.55 13.98 -9.31
CA THR A 33 -5.25 12.90 -10.23
C THR A 33 -3.87 13.05 -10.86
N ILE A 34 -3.08 11.98 -10.84
CA ILE A 34 -1.82 11.90 -11.57
C ILE A 34 -2.01 11.43 -13.01
N ILE A 35 -3.20 10.92 -13.34
CA ILE A 35 -3.63 10.52 -14.68
C ILE A 35 -4.55 11.61 -15.23
N GLY A 36 -4.08 12.35 -16.22
CA GLY A 36 -4.89 13.37 -16.90
C GLY A 36 -6.08 12.78 -17.69
N LYS A 37 -6.98 13.64 -18.18
CA LYS A 37 -8.15 13.25 -19.01
C LYS A 37 -7.79 12.63 -20.37
N LYS A 38 -6.56 12.85 -20.88
CA LYS A 38 -6.01 12.15 -22.05
C LYS A 38 -5.08 11.02 -21.57
N SER A 39 -5.07 9.91 -22.30
CA SER A 39 -4.15 8.80 -22.05
C SER A 39 -2.70 9.33 -21.98
N LEU A 40 -2.04 9.16 -20.84
CA LEU A 40 -0.61 9.39 -20.75
C LEU A 40 0.10 8.37 -21.65
N PRO A 41 1.18 8.77 -22.35
CA PRO A 41 2.06 7.81 -23.01
C PRO A 41 2.54 6.79 -21.98
N GLY A 42 2.40 5.51 -22.30
CA GLY A 42 2.72 4.42 -21.39
C GLY A 42 1.50 3.77 -20.76
N SER A 43 1.75 2.87 -19.82
CA SER A 43 0.71 2.10 -19.16
C SER A 43 0.24 2.80 -17.89
N ALA A 44 -1.03 3.17 -17.85
CA ALA A 44 -1.70 3.72 -16.68
C ALA A 44 -3.06 3.04 -16.50
N THR A 45 -3.47 2.80 -15.27
CA THR A 45 -4.76 2.16 -14.96
C THR A 45 -5.46 2.95 -13.86
N LYS A 46 -6.77 3.17 -14.03
CA LYS A 46 -7.63 3.80 -13.02
C LYS A 46 -8.68 2.79 -12.56
N VAL A 47 -8.80 2.60 -11.24
CA VAL A 47 -9.90 1.86 -10.60
C VAL A 47 -10.88 2.89 -10.06
N SER A 48 -12.11 2.85 -10.51
CA SER A 48 -13.13 3.83 -10.14
C SER A 48 -13.80 3.51 -8.79
N ALA A 49 -14.46 4.50 -8.18
CA ALA A 49 -15.29 4.30 -7.00
C ALA A 49 -16.34 3.20 -7.21
N GLN A 50 -16.98 3.17 -8.38
CA GLN A 50 -17.97 2.15 -8.72
C GLN A 50 -17.38 0.74 -8.74
N ASP A 51 -16.12 0.58 -9.18
CA ASP A 51 -15.46 -0.72 -9.18
C ASP A 51 -15.12 -1.16 -7.75
N LEU A 52 -14.75 -0.24 -6.88
CA LEU A 52 -14.49 -0.50 -5.47
C LEU A 52 -15.77 -0.90 -4.72
N GLU A 53 -16.88 -0.21 -4.99
CA GLU A 53 -18.19 -0.50 -4.38
C GLU A 53 -18.76 -1.90 -4.73
N LYS A 54 -18.38 -2.51 -5.86
CA LYS A 54 -18.89 -3.83 -6.28
C LYS A 54 -18.62 -4.92 -5.24
N PHE A 55 -17.49 -4.87 -4.55
CA PHE A 55 -17.08 -5.87 -3.56
C PHE A 55 -16.90 -5.31 -2.15
N GLU A 56 -17.08 -4.00 -1.94
CA GLU A 56 -16.89 -3.35 -0.62
C GLU A 56 -15.60 -3.78 0.09
N THR A 57 -14.57 -4.09 -0.69
CA THR A 57 -13.36 -4.69 -0.14
C THR A 57 -12.62 -3.73 0.80
N MET A 58 -12.19 -4.27 1.95
CA MET A 58 -11.33 -3.56 2.89
C MET A 58 -9.85 -3.75 2.57
N ASP A 59 -9.51 -4.78 1.80
CA ASP A 59 -8.15 -5.18 1.47
C ASP A 59 -7.75 -4.61 0.10
N ILE A 60 -6.80 -3.68 0.11
CA ILE A 60 -6.24 -3.10 -1.12
C ILE A 60 -5.64 -4.16 -2.07
N HIS A 61 -5.11 -5.26 -1.54
CA HIS A 61 -4.56 -6.34 -2.36
C HIS A 61 -5.62 -6.88 -3.34
N LYS A 62 -6.86 -7.05 -2.86
CA LYS A 62 -7.98 -7.52 -3.69
C LYS A 62 -8.42 -6.47 -4.73
N ALA A 63 -8.36 -5.20 -4.39
CA ALA A 63 -8.69 -4.11 -5.33
C ALA A 63 -7.65 -4.02 -6.46
N LEU A 64 -6.37 -4.12 -6.11
CA LEU A 64 -5.26 -4.05 -7.05
C LEU A 64 -5.09 -5.33 -7.89
N ALA A 65 -5.69 -6.45 -7.51
CA ALA A 65 -5.59 -7.71 -8.27
C ALA A 65 -6.14 -7.60 -9.70
N SER A 66 -7.02 -6.62 -9.98
CA SER A 66 -7.53 -6.32 -11.32
C SER A 66 -6.59 -5.48 -12.18
N VAL A 67 -5.51 -4.94 -11.61
CA VAL A 67 -4.56 -4.07 -12.31
C VAL A 67 -3.38 -4.90 -12.82
N PRO A 68 -3.14 -4.98 -14.13
CA PRO A 68 -2.02 -5.74 -14.68
C PRO A 68 -0.68 -5.18 -14.19
N GLY A 69 0.30 -6.07 -13.97
CA GLY A 69 1.65 -5.71 -13.52
C GLY A 69 1.78 -5.46 -12.02
N ILE A 70 0.68 -5.57 -11.25
CA ILE A 70 0.72 -5.49 -9.80
C ILE A 70 0.83 -6.90 -9.22
N ASN A 71 1.82 -7.10 -8.34
CA ASN A 71 1.92 -8.30 -7.50
C ASN A 71 1.70 -7.91 -6.04
N VAL A 72 1.02 -8.78 -5.30
CA VAL A 72 0.70 -8.56 -3.89
C VAL A 72 1.13 -9.77 -3.06
N ARG A 73 1.60 -9.53 -1.85
CA ARG A 73 1.87 -10.58 -0.86
C ARG A 73 1.01 -10.33 0.38
N PRO A 74 -0.11 -11.05 0.55
CA PRO A 74 -0.94 -10.95 1.75
C PRO A 74 -0.14 -11.30 3.01
N GLU A 75 -0.48 -10.71 4.15
CA GLU A 75 0.19 -10.99 5.42
C GLU A 75 -0.82 -11.30 6.53
N GLU A 76 -1.72 -10.38 6.83
CA GLU A 76 -2.69 -10.52 7.93
C GLU A 76 -4.15 -10.75 7.46
N GLY A 77 -4.39 -10.78 6.17
CA GLY A 77 -5.70 -11.06 5.57
C GLY A 77 -6.67 -9.87 5.50
N TYR A 78 -6.26 -8.69 5.97
CA TYR A 78 -7.08 -7.47 5.99
C TYR A 78 -6.49 -6.31 5.17
N GLY A 79 -5.22 -6.41 4.75
CA GLY A 79 -4.53 -5.38 3.96
C GLY A 79 -4.15 -4.13 4.74
N LEU A 80 -4.02 -4.22 6.07
CA LEU A 80 -3.63 -3.09 6.93
C LEU A 80 -2.20 -2.62 6.65
N ARG A 81 -1.31 -3.56 6.27
CA ARG A 81 0.11 -3.31 5.98
C ARG A 81 0.48 -3.96 4.66
N PRO A 82 0.14 -3.29 3.54
CA PRO A 82 0.24 -3.91 2.24
C PRO A 82 1.69 -4.16 1.81
N ASN A 83 1.89 -5.30 1.17
CA ASN A 83 3.11 -5.65 0.46
C ASN A 83 2.79 -5.68 -1.03
N ILE A 84 3.07 -4.58 -1.71
CA ILE A 84 2.73 -4.35 -3.12
C ILE A 84 4.01 -4.19 -3.92
N SER A 85 4.03 -4.79 -5.10
CA SER A 85 5.08 -4.68 -6.10
C SER A 85 4.47 -4.30 -7.44
N ILE A 86 5.18 -3.50 -8.22
CA ILE A 86 4.84 -3.17 -9.60
C ILE A 86 5.92 -3.77 -10.49
N ARG A 87 5.53 -4.58 -11.49
CA ARG A 87 6.45 -5.22 -12.46
C ARG A 87 7.66 -5.88 -11.82
N GLY A 88 7.47 -6.56 -10.68
CA GLY A 88 8.50 -7.35 -10.03
C GLY A 88 9.49 -6.59 -9.13
N THR A 89 9.24 -5.34 -8.76
CA THR A 89 9.94 -4.71 -7.64
C THR A 89 9.73 -5.57 -6.37
N TYR A 90 10.69 -5.58 -5.44
CA TYR A 90 10.55 -6.40 -4.24
C TYR A 90 9.39 -5.89 -3.36
N PRO A 91 8.40 -6.74 -2.99
CA PRO A 91 7.12 -6.27 -2.44
C PRO A 91 7.13 -5.82 -0.98
N ASP A 92 8.18 -6.14 -0.21
CA ASP A 92 8.18 -6.03 1.26
C ASP A 92 7.82 -4.62 1.73
N ARG A 93 6.68 -4.50 2.46
CA ARG A 93 6.10 -3.24 2.95
C ARG A 93 5.95 -2.15 1.88
N SER A 94 5.77 -2.54 0.62
CA SER A 94 5.64 -1.62 -0.51
C SER A 94 6.76 -0.57 -0.61
N GLY A 95 7.91 -0.85 0.01
CA GLY A 95 9.00 0.13 0.19
C GLY A 95 9.78 0.47 -1.07
N LYS A 96 9.41 -0.09 -2.24
CA LYS A 96 10.09 0.13 -3.54
C LYS A 96 9.15 0.64 -4.63
N ILE A 97 8.01 1.18 -4.24
CA ILE A 97 7.06 1.87 -5.12
C ILE A 97 6.66 3.21 -4.51
N THR A 98 6.28 4.15 -5.35
CA THR A 98 5.76 5.44 -4.86
C THR A 98 4.30 5.28 -4.47
N LEU A 99 4.01 5.37 -3.18
CA LEU A 99 2.64 5.37 -2.65
C LEU A 99 2.21 6.78 -2.30
N MET A 100 1.03 7.18 -2.76
CA MET A 100 0.46 8.50 -2.52
C MET A 100 -1.01 8.42 -2.13
N GLU A 101 -1.48 9.42 -1.41
CA GLU A 101 -2.88 9.79 -1.28
C GLU A 101 -3.05 11.25 -1.71
N ASP A 102 -3.95 11.49 -2.66
CA ASP A 102 -4.18 12.82 -3.23
C ASP A 102 -2.87 13.49 -3.74
N GLY A 103 -1.95 12.70 -4.33
CA GLY A 103 -0.66 13.15 -4.84
C GLY A 103 0.44 13.37 -3.79
N ILE A 104 0.16 13.14 -2.52
CA ILE A 104 1.10 13.31 -1.41
C ILE A 104 1.67 11.95 -0.99
N LEU A 105 2.99 11.87 -0.77
CA LEU A 105 3.64 10.66 -0.31
C LEU A 105 3.10 10.22 1.07
N ILE A 106 2.69 8.95 1.19
CA ILE A 106 2.10 8.39 2.42
C ILE A 106 3.03 7.46 3.18
N ALA A 107 4.18 7.07 2.63
CA ALA A 107 5.17 6.37 3.44
C ALA A 107 5.52 7.25 4.64
N PRO A 108 5.57 6.72 5.88
CA PRO A 108 5.75 7.53 7.08
C PRO A 108 6.96 8.46 7.03
N ALA A 109 8.08 7.99 6.50
CA ALA A 109 9.26 8.78 6.19
C ALA A 109 9.80 8.33 4.82
N PRO A 110 9.41 9.00 3.72
CA PRO A 110 9.66 8.50 2.36
C PRO A 110 11.13 8.21 2.04
N TYR A 111 12.08 8.94 2.61
CA TYR A 111 13.52 8.74 2.40
C TYR A 111 14.22 8.08 3.58
N ALA A 112 13.87 8.43 4.83
CA ALA A 112 14.52 7.87 6.02
C ALA A 112 14.04 6.45 6.35
N ALA A 113 12.77 6.12 6.05
CA ALA A 113 12.14 4.82 6.33
C ALA A 113 10.91 4.58 5.44
N SER A 114 11.12 4.16 4.22
CA SER A 114 10.10 4.04 3.16
C SER A 114 9.01 2.98 3.36
N SER A 115 9.13 2.13 4.37
CA SER A 115 8.17 1.04 4.61
C SER A 115 6.77 1.53 4.91
N ALA A 116 5.75 1.05 4.19
CA ALA A 116 4.35 1.38 4.39
C ALA A 116 3.78 0.73 5.67
N TYR A 117 4.20 1.23 6.83
CA TYR A 117 3.59 0.86 8.12
C TYR A 117 2.33 1.65 8.41
N TYR A 118 2.18 2.85 7.86
CA TYR A 118 0.92 3.53 7.71
C TYR A 118 0.35 3.21 6.33
N PHE A 119 -0.95 2.93 6.32
CA PHE A 119 -1.74 2.86 5.10
C PHE A 119 -3.13 3.44 5.37
N PRO A 120 -3.66 4.31 4.48
CA PRO A 120 -4.99 4.89 4.63
C PRO A 120 -6.06 3.82 4.80
N THR A 121 -7.11 4.11 5.55
CA THR A 121 -8.24 3.19 5.68
C THR A 121 -8.89 3.00 4.32
N PHE A 122 -8.65 1.83 3.72
CA PHE A 122 -8.96 1.60 2.30
C PHE A 122 -10.45 1.76 1.99
N SER A 123 -11.33 1.45 2.94
CA SER A 123 -12.79 1.59 2.78
C SER A 123 -13.28 3.04 2.56
N ARG A 124 -12.45 4.08 2.78
CA ARG A 124 -12.78 5.47 2.46
C ARG A 124 -12.17 5.96 1.14
N ILE A 125 -11.45 5.10 0.44
CA ILE A 125 -10.80 5.46 -0.83
C ILE A 125 -11.82 5.42 -1.96
N ASN A 126 -11.89 6.54 -2.69
CA ASN A 126 -12.85 6.76 -3.78
C ASN A 126 -12.30 6.37 -5.17
N GLY A 127 -11.05 6.01 -5.26
CA GLY A 127 -10.42 5.57 -6.51
C GLY A 127 -8.94 5.29 -6.37
N ILE A 128 -8.38 4.59 -7.34
CA ILE A 128 -6.95 4.29 -7.38
C ILE A 128 -6.42 4.63 -8.77
N GLU A 129 -5.28 5.29 -8.82
CA GLU A 129 -4.51 5.49 -10.04
C GLU A 129 -3.19 4.75 -9.93
N VAL A 130 -2.86 3.98 -10.96
CA VAL A 130 -1.59 3.27 -11.07
C VAL A 130 -0.88 3.76 -12.31
N VAL A 131 0.33 4.27 -12.14
CA VAL A 131 1.18 4.77 -13.23
C VAL A 131 2.42 3.90 -13.32
N LYS A 132 2.69 3.40 -14.51
CA LYS A 132 3.85 2.56 -14.85
C LYS A 132 4.54 3.13 -16.09
N GLY A 133 5.72 2.62 -16.42
CA GLY A 133 6.44 3.01 -17.63
C GLY A 133 6.91 4.47 -17.61
N PRO A 134 7.13 5.11 -18.80
CA PRO A 134 7.71 6.45 -18.91
C PRO A 134 6.96 7.55 -18.17
N ALA A 135 5.66 7.39 -17.95
CA ALA A 135 4.86 8.33 -17.18
C ALA A 135 5.27 8.42 -15.71
N ALA A 136 5.91 7.38 -15.16
CA ALA A 136 6.40 7.33 -13.79
C ALA A 136 7.51 8.35 -13.49
N ILE A 137 8.16 8.92 -14.50
CA ILE A 137 9.21 9.95 -14.31
C ILE A 137 8.69 11.20 -13.59
N LYS A 138 7.39 11.48 -13.69
CA LYS A 138 6.74 12.62 -13.00
C LYS A 138 6.57 12.37 -11.51
N THR A 139 6.64 11.11 -11.07
CA THR A 139 6.45 10.69 -9.68
C THR A 139 7.77 10.18 -9.11
N GLY A 140 7.91 10.11 -7.81
CA GLY A 140 9.10 9.62 -7.13
C GLY A 140 8.95 9.76 -5.63
N PRO A 141 9.92 9.22 -4.86
CA PRO A 141 11.29 8.84 -5.23
C PRO A 141 11.50 7.44 -5.81
N TYR A 142 10.50 6.56 -5.80
CA TYR A 142 10.63 5.14 -6.19
C TYR A 142 10.11 4.97 -7.62
N THR A 143 10.94 5.28 -8.62
CA THR A 143 10.50 5.42 -10.02
C THR A 143 10.65 4.16 -10.86
N ILE A 144 11.33 3.11 -10.38
CA ILE A 144 11.56 1.88 -11.16
C ILE A 144 10.24 1.17 -11.47
N GLY A 145 9.45 0.85 -10.44
CA GLY A 145 8.17 0.16 -10.61
C GLY A 145 7.07 1.09 -11.09
N GLY A 146 7.02 2.29 -10.54
CA GLY A 146 5.96 3.26 -10.78
C GLY A 146 5.29 3.74 -9.50
N ALA A 147 4.06 4.25 -9.62
CA ALA A 147 3.35 4.88 -8.53
C ALA A 147 1.90 4.39 -8.41
N ILE A 148 1.41 4.38 -7.18
CA ILE A 148 0.00 4.20 -6.83
C ILE A 148 -0.46 5.45 -6.09
N ASN A 149 -1.52 6.09 -6.59
CA ASN A 149 -2.17 7.21 -5.97
C ASN A 149 -3.59 6.83 -5.54
N LEU A 150 -3.86 6.92 -4.26
CA LEU A 150 -5.17 6.70 -3.67
C LEU A 150 -5.94 8.02 -3.69
N ILE A 151 -7.16 8.00 -4.19
CA ILE A 151 -8.02 9.17 -4.28
C ILE A 151 -8.99 9.13 -3.11
N SER A 152 -8.90 10.10 -2.21
CA SER A 152 -9.84 10.24 -1.10
C SER A 152 -11.14 10.90 -1.56
N THR A 153 -12.20 10.79 -0.77
CA THR A 153 -13.52 11.37 -1.08
C THR A 153 -13.40 12.86 -1.43
N PRO A 154 -13.81 13.29 -2.64
CA PRO A 154 -13.75 14.69 -3.05
C PRO A 154 -14.82 15.52 -2.33
N ILE A 155 -14.61 16.85 -2.24
CA ILE A 155 -15.68 17.78 -1.85
C ILE A 155 -16.76 17.73 -2.93
N PRO A 156 -18.02 17.39 -2.61
CA PRO A 156 -19.07 17.26 -3.60
C PRO A 156 -19.48 18.63 -4.17
N GLU A 157 -19.83 18.65 -5.47
CA GLU A 157 -20.26 19.89 -6.16
C GLU A 157 -21.61 20.42 -5.67
N SER A 158 -22.49 19.54 -5.20
CA SER A 158 -23.78 19.88 -4.59
C SER A 158 -23.90 19.17 -3.24
N THR A 159 -24.86 19.61 -2.42
CA THR A 159 -25.11 18.95 -1.14
C THR A 159 -25.33 17.46 -1.33
N SER A 160 -24.50 16.67 -0.71
CA SER A 160 -24.47 15.20 -0.81
C SER A 160 -24.00 14.57 0.48
N GLY A 161 -24.56 13.43 0.80
CA GLY A 161 -24.15 12.63 1.93
C GLY A 161 -24.21 11.14 1.61
N PHE A 162 -23.48 10.37 2.38
CA PHE A 162 -23.37 8.93 2.25
C PHE A 162 -23.27 8.29 3.63
N LEU A 163 -24.03 7.24 3.85
CA LEU A 163 -23.94 6.39 5.03
C LEU A 163 -23.85 4.95 4.57
N ASN A 164 -22.81 4.25 4.98
CA ASN A 164 -22.66 2.81 4.78
C ASN A 164 -22.51 2.13 6.15
N GLN A 165 -23.43 1.22 6.46
CA GLN A 165 -23.37 0.40 7.65
C GLN A 165 -23.28 -1.07 7.25
N GLU A 166 -22.25 -1.77 7.71
CA GLU A 166 -21.97 -3.17 7.40
C GLU A 166 -21.76 -3.98 8.68
N PHE A 167 -22.24 -5.22 8.66
CA PHE A 167 -22.01 -6.24 9.69
C PHE A 167 -21.65 -7.56 9.02
N GLY A 168 -20.76 -8.32 9.62
CA GLY A 168 -20.28 -9.55 9.00
C GLY A 168 -19.74 -10.58 9.97
N SER A 169 -19.13 -11.61 9.39
CA SER A 169 -18.41 -12.66 10.12
C SER A 169 -17.33 -12.06 11.01
N ASP A 170 -16.91 -12.81 12.02
CA ASP A 170 -15.78 -12.46 12.89
C ASP A 170 -15.97 -11.10 13.60
N GLY A 171 -17.21 -10.78 14.02
CA GLY A 171 -17.52 -9.51 14.65
C GLY A 171 -17.32 -8.28 13.75
N ASN A 172 -17.19 -8.47 12.41
CA ASN A 172 -16.98 -7.36 11.49
C ASN A 172 -18.10 -6.32 11.57
N MET A 173 -17.71 -5.07 11.79
CA MET A 173 -18.60 -3.91 11.83
C MET A 173 -17.91 -2.72 11.17
N LYS A 174 -18.51 -2.18 10.08
CA LYS A 174 -18.06 -0.97 9.42
C LYS A 174 -19.15 0.09 9.41
N SER A 175 -18.81 1.29 9.84
CA SER A 175 -19.66 2.48 9.75
C SER A 175 -18.88 3.56 9.01
N HIS A 176 -19.36 3.97 7.84
CA HIS A 176 -18.75 5.01 7.02
C HIS A 176 -19.79 6.08 6.71
N LEU A 177 -19.47 7.32 7.03
CA LEU A 177 -20.33 8.47 6.80
C LEU A 177 -19.51 9.59 6.18
N PHE A 178 -20.04 10.25 5.15
CA PHE A 178 -19.59 11.58 4.78
C PHE A 178 -20.79 12.52 4.53
N TYR A 179 -20.55 13.81 4.67
CA TYR A 179 -21.46 14.87 4.29
C TYR A 179 -20.66 16.08 3.77
N GLY A 180 -21.09 16.64 2.67
CA GLY A 180 -20.42 17.79 2.08
C GLY A 180 -21.34 18.59 1.17
N SER A 181 -20.87 19.76 0.80
CA SER A 181 -21.58 20.68 -0.11
C SER A 181 -20.61 21.69 -0.70
N SER A 182 -20.92 22.20 -1.87
CA SER A 182 -20.24 23.35 -2.45
C SER A 182 -21.24 24.45 -2.80
N SER A 183 -20.80 25.68 -2.64
CA SER A 183 -21.40 26.88 -3.20
C SER A 183 -20.45 27.49 -4.22
N GLU A 184 -20.79 28.65 -4.77
CA GLU A 184 -19.97 29.32 -5.80
C GLU A 184 -18.51 29.55 -5.38
N ASN A 185 -18.28 29.92 -4.09
CA ASN A 185 -16.94 30.30 -3.61
C ASN A 185 -16.44 29.48 -2.41
N PHE A 186 -17.22 28.50 -1.95
CA PHE A 186 -16.89 27.73 -0.78
C PHE A 186 -17.41 26.29 -0.89
N GLY A 187 -16.60 25.32 -0.50
CA GLY A 187 -16.99 23.92 -0.40
C GLY A 187 -16.45 23.30 0.89
N PHE A 188 -17.11 22.24 1.36
CA PHE A 188 -16.63 21.46 2.49
C PHE A 188 -17.02 19.99 2.39
N LEU A 189 -16.25 19.14 3.07
CA LEU A 189 -16.52 17.74 3.32
C LEU A 189 -16.14 17.41 4.75
N VAL A 190 -17.00 16.64 5.43
CA VAL A 190 -16.67 15.95 6.68
C VAL A 190 -16.93 14.46 6.46
N GLU A 191 -15.95 13.64 6.75
CA GLU A 191 -15.99 12.20 6.57
C GLU A 191 -15.51 11.50 7.84
N GLY A 192 -16.19 10.43 8.25
CA GLY A 192 -15.81 9.60 9.37
C GLY A 192 -16.00 8.13 9.05
N LEU A 193 -15.05 7.30 9.45
CA LEU A 193 -15.10 5.86 9.29
C LEU A 193 -14.67 5.18 10.58
N LYS A 194 -15.46 4.17 10.99
CA LYS A 194 -15.12 3.23 12.06
C LYS A 194 -15.21 1.82 11.49
N HIS A 195 -14.15 1.04 11.64
CA HIS A 195 -14.11 -0.34 11.17
C HIS A 195 -13.43 -1.23 12.19
N LYS A 196 -14.09 -2.30 12.62
CA LYS A 196 -13.54 -3.26 13.58
C LYS A 196 -13.92 -4.69 13.22
N THR A 197 -13.14 -5.64 13.72
CA THR A 197 -13.38 -7.09 13.67
C THR A 197 -12.64 -7.76 14.82
N ASP A 198 -13.19 -8.87 15.34
CA ASP A 198 -12.53 -9.66 16.36
C ASP A 198 -11.42 -10.57 15.77
N GLY A 199 -11.37 -10.67 14.42
CA GLY A 199 -10.38 -11.47 13.68
C GLY A 199 -10.84 -12.90 13.42
N PHE A 200 -10.16 -13.56 12.47
CA PHE A 200 -10.56 -14.90 12.00
C PHE A 200 -9.65 -16.03 12.51
N ASP A 201 -8.55 -15.72 13.18
CA ASP A 201 -7.64 -16.73 13.69
C ASP A 201 -8.11 -17.25 15.07
N ASP A 202 -8.04 -18.58 15.26
CA ASP A 202 -8.34 -19.25 16.50
C ASP A 202 -7.11 -19.24 17.43
N MET A 203 -7.12 -18.42 18.47
CA MET A 203 -6.03 -18.35 19.45
C MET A 203 -6.01 -19.60 20.33
N GLU A 204 -4.90 -20.37 20.33
CA GLU A 204 -4.74 -21.52 21.21
C GLU A 204 -4.59 -21.09 22.67
N HIS A 205 -5.29 -21.79 23.59
CA HIS A 205 -5.21 -21.63 25.05
C HIS A 205 -5.74 -20.30 25.62
N THR A 206 -5.99 -19.30 24.82
CA THR A 206 -6.52 -18.01 25.24
C THR A 206 -7.77 -17.67 24.42
N ASN A 207 -8.45 -16.59 24.77
CA ASN A 207 -9.59 -16.07 24.00
C ASN A 207 -9.27 -14.65 23.50
N GLY A 208 -7.98 -14.37 23.22
CA GLY A 208 -7.54 -13.08 22.70
C GLY A 208 -8.09 -12.81 21.30
N ASP A 209 -8.41 -11.56 21.04
CA ASP A 209 -8.80 -11.09 19.72
C ASP A 209 -7.61 -11.17 18.75
N THR A 210 -7.92 -11.36 17.48
CA THR A 210 -6.93 -11.45 16.40
C THR A 210 -7.21 -10.46 15.28
N GLY A 211 -8.11 -9.52 15.52
CA GLY A 211 -8.60 -8.53 14.58
C GLY A 211 -8.00 -7.16 14.73
N PHE A 212 -8.83 -6.15 14.50
CA PHE A 212 -8.43 -4.75 14.61
C PHE A 212 -9.62 -3.84 14.93
N ASP A 213 -9.29 -2.65 15.41
CA ASP A 213 -10.18 -1.51 15.57
C ASP A 213 -9.53 -0.28 14.93
N LYS A 214 -10.19 0.32 13.93
CA LYS A 214 -9.67 1.46 13.17
C LYS A 214 -10.70 2.56 13.07
N THR A 215 -10.26 3.81 13.31
CA THR A 215 -11.05 5.03 13.16
C THR A 215 -10.32 5.98 12.22
N ASP A 216 -11.04 6.64 11.33
CA ASP A 216 -10.49 7.63 10.40
C ASP A 216 -11.46 8.81 10.28
N VAL A 217 -10.96 10.04 10.38
CA VAL A 217 -11.74 11.27 10.24
C VAL A 217 -11.04 12.19 9.26
N VAL A 218 -11.78 12.70 8.28
CA VAL A 218 -11.28 13.64 7.28
C VAL A 218 -12.19 14.86 7.22
N VAL A 219 -11.58 16.04 7.21
CA VAL A 219 -12.27 17.31 6.96
C VAL A 219 -11.57 18.02 5.81
N LYS A 220 -12.34 18.40 4.79
CA LYS A 220 -11.83 19.19 3.67
C LYS A 220 -12.61 20.50 3.55
N LEU A 221 -11.89 21.58 3.27
CA LEU A 221 -12.44 22.90 3.03
C LEU A 221 -11.90 23.42 1.70
N ARG A 222 -12.74 24.07 0.91
CA ARG A 222 -12.39 24.75 -0.34
C ARG A 222 -12.81 26.20 -0.30
N PHE A 223 -11.92 27.07 -0.73
CA PHE A 223 -12.19 28.49 -0.98
C PHE A 223 -11.73 28.81 -2.41
N ASN A 224 -12.59 29.43 -3.19
CA ASN A 224 -12.27 29.81 -4.57
C ASN A 224 -12.88 31.16 -4.92
N ASN A 225 -12.31 31.83 -5.92
CA ASN A 225 -12.93 32.99 -6.53
C ASN A 225 -14.02 32.57 -7.53
N ASP A 226 -14.58 33.53 -8.27
CA ASP A 226 -15.58 33.26 -9.31
C ASP A 226 -15.07 32.15 -10.27
N PRO A 227 -15.79 31.02 -10.42
CA PRO A 227 -15.41 29.93 -11.33
C PRO A 227 -15.25 30.36 -12.80
N ASN A 228 -15.83 31.48 -13.20
CA ASN A 228 -15.76 32.04 -14.55
C ASN A 228 -14.69 33.12 -14.71
N ALA A 229 -13.92 33.42 -13.67
CA ALA A 229 -12.84 34.40 -13.74
C ALA A 229 -11.77 33.97 -14.75
N ASP A 230 -11.17 34.93 -15.49
CA ASP A 230 -10.03 34.68 -16.39
C ASP A 230 -8.84 34.06 -15.64
N LEU A 231 -8.66 34.46 -14.39
CA LEU A 231 -7.75 33.85 -13.44
C LEU A 231 -8.56 33.17 -12.34
N TYR A 232 -8.78 31.85 -12.50
CA TYR A 232 -9.38 31.05 -11.46
C TYR A 232 -8.36 30.73 -10.37
N GLN A 233 -8.74 30.84 -9.11
CA GLN A 233 -7.90 30.56 -7.95
C GLN A 233 -8.69 29.73 -6.93
N GLN A 234 -8.03 28.75 -6.32
CA GLN A 234 -8.63 27.84 -5.34
C GLN A 234 -7.62 27.53 -4.25
N LEU A 235 -8.08 27.48 -3.01
CA LEU A 235 -7.35 26.97 -1.85
C LEU A 235 -8.14 25.81 -1.25
N ASP A 236 -7.55 24.63 -1.25
CA ASP A 236 -8.06 23.47 -0.55
C ASP A 236 -7.25 23.24 0.74
N ILE A 237 -7.95 22.89 1.82
CA ILE A 237 -7.36 22.55 3.11
C ILE A 237 -7.91 21.17 3.51
N LYS A 238 -7.02 20.21 3.85
CA LYS A 238 -7.40 18.90 4.35
C LYS A 238 -6.81 18.70 5.74
N PHE A 239 -7.64 18.21 6.65
CA PHE A 239 -7.24 17.67 7.94
C PHE A 239 -7.65 16.20 7.99
N GLN A 240 -6.76 15.36 8.47
CA GLN A 240 -7.02 13.95 8.66
C GLN A 240 -6.43 13.50 9.99
N ASP A 241 -7.17 12.62 10.67
CA ASP A 241 -6.79 11.96 11.92
C ASP A 241 -7.21 10.50 11.82
N SER A 242 -6.30 9.57 12.16
CA SER A 242 -6.54 8.13 12.04
C SER A 242 -5.85 7.37 13.17
N ASP A 243 -6.63 6.53 13.87
CA ASP A 243 -6.16 5.62 14.92
C ASP A 243 -6.39 4.18 14.48
N GLU A 244 -5.44 3.29 14.78
CA GLU A 244 -5.56 1.85 14.56
C GLU A 244 -4.96 1.07 15.73
N LEU A 245 -5.76 0.17 16.31
CA LEU A 245 -5.30 -0.89 17.19
C LEU A 245 -5.51 -2.22 16.48
N SER A 246 -4.45 -3.03 16.29
CA SER A 246 -4.60 -4.33 15.65
C SER A 246 -3.83 -5.41 16.41
N ASP A 247 -4.54 -6.51 16.74
CA ASP A 247 -4.03 -7.65 17.51
C ASP A 247 -3.33 -8.65 16.58
N GLN A 248 -2.56 -8.15 15.62
CA GLN A 248 -1.90 -8.92 14.58
C GLN A 248 -0.50 -9.39 14.99
N SER A 249 -0.24 -10.68 14.80
CA SER A 249 1.09 -11.27 14.97
C SER A 249 1.78 -11.47 13.61
N TYR A 250 3.10 -11.33 13.58
CA TYR A 250 3.88 -11.73 12.40
C TYR A 250 4.27 -13.23 12.43
N VAL A 251 3.94 -13.95 13.48
CA VAL A 251 4.30 -15.36 13.66
C VAL A 251 3.39 -16.26 12.80
N GLY A 252 3.97 -16.93 11.80
CA GLY A 252 3.27 -17.91 10.97
C GLY A 252 3.30 -19.31 11.57
N LEU A 253 2.52 -20.24 10.98
CA LEU A 253 2.38 -21.62 11.44
C LEU A 253 3.51 -22.53 10.92
N THR A 254 3.73 -23.66 11.63
CA THR A 254 4.48 -24.80 11.08
C THR A 254 3.64 -25.53 10.03
N GLU A 255 4.28 -26.39 9.21
CA GLU A 255 3.59 -27.25 8.24
C GLU A 255 2.57 -28.20 8.91
N SER A 256 2.92 -28.75 10.09
CA SER A 256 2.05 -29.65 10.85
C SER A 256 0.83 -28.93 11.41
N ASP A 257 1.05 -27.72 11.94
CA ASP A 257 -0.02 -26.96 12.60
C ASP A 257 -1.00 -26.41 11.57
N TYR A 258 -0.50 -25.91 10.43
CA TYR A 258 -1.34 -25.54 9.30
C TYR A 258 -2.25 -26.68 8.82
N ARG A 259 -1.70 -27.89 8.69
CA ARG A 259 -2.51 -29.06 8.28
C ARG A 259 -3.53 -29.46 9.32
N SER A 260 -3.27 -29.21 10.60
CA SER A 260 -4.19 -29.49 11.69
C SER A 260 -5.32 -28.46 11.76
N ASN A 261 -4.98 -27.18 11.78
CA ASN A 261 -5.89 -26.05 11.75
C ASN A 261 -5.23 -24.87 11.04
N ALA A 262 -5.66 -24.58 9.82
CA ALA A 262 -5.09 -23.53 8.98
C ALA A 262 -5.26 -22.11 9.54
N HIS A 263 -6.19 -21.90 10.44
CA HIS A 263 -6.51 -20.60 11.08
C HIS A 263 -6.14 -20.58 12.57
N MET A 264 -5.29 -21.50 13.01
CA MET A 264 -4.75 -21.48 14.35
C MET A 264 -3.75 -20.34 14.53
N ARG A 265 -3.75 -19.73 15.71
CA ARG A 265 -2.73 -18.80 16.18
C ARG A 265 -2.13 -19.29 17.49
N TYR A 266 -0.82 -19.24 17.61
CA TYR A 266 -0.13 -19.68 18.82
C TYR A 266 -0.45 -18.76 20.01
N GLY A 267 -0.91 -19.32 21.14
CA GLY A 267 -1.34 -18.59 22.33
C GLY A 267 -0.25 -17.74 22.97
N PHE A 268 1.04 -18.05 22.76
CA PHE A 268 2.12 -17.21 23.25
C PHE A 268 2.19 -15.83 22.56
N THR A 269 1.46 -15.63 21.47
CA THR A 269 1.37 -14.35 20.74
C THR A 269 0.20 -13.47 21.19
N ASP A 270 -0.46 -13.81 22.28
CA ASP A 270 -1.64 -13.10 22.81
C ASP A 270 -1.37 -11.63 23.17
N TYR A 271 -0.12 -11.28 23.45
CA TYR A 271 0.30 -9.89 23.67
C TYR A 271 0.71 -9.15 22.39
N ASP A 272 0.76 -9.84 21.23
CA ASP A 272 1.20 -9.19 19.99
C ASP A 272 0.12 -8.20 19.52
N GLN A 273 0.48 -6.91 19.49
CA GLN A 273 -0.43 -5.81 19.15
C GLN A 273 0.32 -4.68 18.45
N MET A 274 -0.32 -4.01 17.52
CA MET A 274 0.17 -2.78 16.92
C MET A 274 -0.81 -1.64 17.20
N ASP A 275 -0.29 -0.58 17.79
CA ASP A 275 -0.98 0.68 18.08
C ASP A 275 -0.41 1.77 17.17
N ASN A 276 -1.26 2.39 16.35
CA ASN A 276 -0.88 3.38 15.34
C ASN A 276 -1.72 4.64 15.47
N GLU A 277 -1.08 5.80 15.30
CA GLU A 277 -1.73 7.11 15.21
C GLU A 277 -1.17 7.86 14.01
N HIS A 278 -2.02 8.45 13.18
CA HIS A 278 -1.61 9.26 12.03
C HIS A 278 -2.40 10.55 11.95
N ASN A 279 -1.69 11.67 11.75
CA ASN A 279 -2.25 12.99 11.55
C ASN A 279 -1.70 13.61 10.26
N GLN A 280 -2.57 14.27 9.49
CA GLN A 280 -2.18 14.97 8.27
C GLN A 280 -2.85 16.34 8.18
N VAL A 281 -2.07 17.33 7.76
CA VAL A 281 -2.58 18.66 7.36
C VAL A 281 -2.03 18.99 5.98
N VAL A 282 -2.91 19.42 5.08
CA VAL A 282 -2.55 19.79 3.71
C VAL A 282 -3.16 21.15 3.36
N PHE A 283 -2.34 22.00 2.72
CA PHE A 283 -2.77 23.23 2.07
C PHE A 283 -2.42 23.12 0.59
N SER A 284 -3.40 23.18 -0.29
CA SER A 284 -3.19 23.09 -1.74
C SER A 284 -3.79 24.32 -2.42
N TYR A 285 -2.93 25.21 -2.89
CA TYR A 285 -3.32 26.34 -3.71
C TYR A 285 -3.21 25.98 -5.18
N SER A 286 -4.22 26.34 -5.95
CA SER A 286 -4.27 26.13 -7.38
C SER A 286 -4.72 27.39 -8.10
N MET A 287 -4.14 27.63 -9.26
CA MET A 287 -4.61 28.68 -10.17
C MET A 287 -4.63 28.18 -11.60
N SER A 288 -5.58 28.66 -12.38
CA SER A 288 -5.73 28.37 -13.81
C SER A 288 -6.02 29.63 -14.58
N THR A 289 -5.31 29.79 -15.69
CA THR A 289 -5.62 30.76 -16.73
C THR A 289 -5.91 29.98 -18.03
N GLY A 290 -6.18 30.65 -19.15
CA GLY A 290 -6.40 29.96 -20.43
C GLY A 290 -5.28 28.97 -20.82
N ASN A 291 -4.03 29.24 -20.46
CA ASN A 291 -2.85 28.50 -20.93
C ASN A 291 -1.97 27.93 -19.82
N ILE A 292 -2.17 28.34 -18.57
CA ILE A 292 -1.30 27.94 -17.45
C ILE A 292 -2.15 27.43 -16.30
N ASP A 293 -1.87 26.21 -15.88
CA ASP A 293 -2.34 25.67 -14.62
C ASP A 293 -1.14 25.57 -13.67
N LEU A 294 -1.28 26.08 -12.44
CA LEU A 294 -0.28 26.00 -11.39
C LEU A 294 -0.91 25.41 -10.14
N SER A 295 -0.21 24.51 -9.46
CA SER A 295 -0.55 24.07 -8.11
C SER A 295 0.66 24.17 -7.19
N ALA A 296 0.40 24.53 -5.92
CA ALA A 296 1.40 24.53 -4.86
C ALA A 296 0.78 23.88 -3.61
N THR A 297 1.30 22.74 -3.20
CA THR A 297 0.79 21.97 -2.07
C THR A 297 1.85 21.88 -0.97
N TYR A 298 1.51 22.35 0.22
CA TYR A 298 2.29 22.14 1.44
C TYR A 298 1.60 21.12 2.32
N TYR A 299 2.35 20.16 2.85
CA TYR A 299 1.81 19.11 3.70
C TYR A 299 2.69 18.84 4.92
N VAL A 300 2.04 18.36 5.98
CA VAL A 300 2.68 17.80 7.17
C VAL A 300 1.96 16.49 7.50
N ASN A 301 2.75 15.43 7.67
CA ASN A 301 2.30 14.12 8.12
C ASN A 301 3.06 13.74 9.38
N ASP A 302 2.36 13.36 10.43
CA ASP A 302 2.92 12.75 11.62
C ASP A 302 2.34 11.35 11.79
N PHE A 303 3.21 10.37 12.04
CA PHE A 303 2.82 8.98 12.28
C PHE A 303 3.57 8.43 13.47
N ALA A 304 2.85 7.83 14.41
CA ALA A 304 3.44 7.11 15.53
C ALA A 304 2.95 5.66 15.54
N ARG A 305 3.80 4.75 15.97
CA ARG A 305 3.41 3.35 16.18
C ARG A 305 4.20 2.71 17.31
N ASP A 306 3.53 1.83 18.04
CA ASP A 306 4.16 0.82 18.86
C ASP A 306 3.75 -0.59 18.39
N TRP A 307 4.64 -1.30 17.74
CA TRP A 307 4.43 -2.71 17.46
C TRP A 307 5.02 -3.53 18.60
N PHE A 308 4.19 -3.80 19.60
CA PHE A 308 4.50 -4.69 20.70
C PHE A 308 4.33 -6.13 20.21
N LYS A 309 5.42 -6.89 20.18
CA LYS A 309 5.42 -8.21 19.55
C LYS A 309 6.41 -9.18 20.14
N THR A 310 6.10 -10.45 20.03
CA THR A 310 7.01 -11.55 20.30
C THR A 310 8.24 -11.44 19.38
N ASP A 311 9.44 -11.31 19.99
CA ASP A 311 10.72 -11.18 19.28
C ASP A 311 11.55 -12.47 19.40
N LYS A 312 11.63 -13.04 20.61
CA LYS A 312 12.39 -14.27 20.89
C LYS A 312 11.67 -15.11 21.95
N ILE A 313 11.97 -16.41 21.92
CA ILE A 313 11.46 -17.37 22.90
C ILE A 313 12.61 -18.25 23.41
N GLY A 314 12.53 -18.66 24.69
CA GLY A 314 13.50 -19.53 25.30
C GLY A 314 13.52 -20.91 24.65
N TYR A 315 14.70 -21.43 24.35
CA TYR A 315 14.92 -22.78 23.85
C TYR A 315 16.34 -23.23 24.20
N GLY A 316 16.45 -24.35 24.90
CA GLY A 316 17.76 -24.89 25.29
C GLY A 316 18.60 -23.95 26.18
N GLY A 317 17.95 -23.14 27.02
CA GLY A 317 18.57 -22.20 27.94
C GLY A 317 19.06 -20.88 27.29
N SER A 318 18.62 -20.58 26.05
CA SER A 318 18.95 -19.32 25.36
C SER A 318 17.75 -18.76 24.60
N ASP A 319 17.74 -17.43 24.41
CA ASP A 319 16.72 -16.77 23.56
C ASP A 319 16.95 -17.12 22.08
N LYS A 320 15.93 -17.65 21.40
CA LYS A 320 15.94 -17.96 19.96
C LYS A 320 14.90 -17.12 19.24
N GLY A 321 15.21 -16.71 18.02
CA GLY A 321 14.24 -16.10 17.12
C GLY A 321 13.12 -17.08 16.74
N ILE A 322 11.93 -16.56 16.50
CA ILE A 322 10.76 -17.40 16.15
C ILE A 322 11.01 -18.25 14.91
N ASN A 323 11.76 -17.73 13.92
CA ASN A 323 12.14 -18.49 12.73
C ASN A 323 12.83 -19.82 13.08
N ASN A 324 13.76 -19.78 14.04
CA ASN A 324 14.51 -20.96 14.41
C ASN A 324 13.61 -22.00 15.07
N LEU A 325 12.63 -21.57 15.89
CA LEU A 325 11.68 -22.52 16.50
C LEU A 325 10.77 -23.15 15.46
N ILE A 326 10.30 -22.38 14.49
CA ILE A 326 9.48 -22.89 13.37
C ILE A 326 10.31 -23.90 12.55
N ASP A 327 11.58 -23.60 12.26
CA ASP A 327 12.47 -24.52 11.54
C ASP A 327 12.73 -25.81 12.31
N TYR A 328 13.01 -25.72 13.63
CA TYR A 328 13.22 -26.89 14.48
C TYR A 328 11.94 -27.75 14.56
N ALA A 329 10.78 -27.13 14.72
CA ALA A 329 9.50 -27.84 14.77
C ALA A 329 9.18 -28.51 13.42
N ASN A 330 9.42 -27.85 12.30
CA ASN A 330 9.27 -28.43 10.96
C ASN A 330 10.25 -29.59 10.71
N ALA A 331 11.41 -29.57 11.38
CA ALA A 331 12.37 -30.69 11.38
C ALA A 331 12.00 -31.83 12.35
N GLY A 332 10.88 -31.70 13.10
CA GLY A 332 10.38 -32.71 14.02
C GLY A 332 10.92 -32.62 15.44
N ASP A 333 11.53 -31.50 15.84
CA ASP A 333 12.00 -31.28 17.22
C ASP A 333 10.84 -31.21 18.21
N ALA A 334 10.72 -32.21 19.08
CA ALA A 334 9.60 -32.33 20.04
C ALA A 334 9.57 -31.19 21.06
N VAL A 335 10.73 -30.62 21.42
CA VAL A 335 10.81 -29.50 22.37
C VAL A 335 10.28 -28.24 21.71
N ALA A 336 10.72 -27.92 20.50
CA ALA A 336 10.23 -26.77 19.75
C ALA A 336 8.71 -26.86 19.50
N ILE A 337 8.21 -28.03 19.10
CA ILE A 337 6.77 -28.29 18.93
C ILE A 337 6.01 -28.04 20.24
N SER A 338 6.52 -28.56 21.39
CA SER A 338 5.85 -28.38 22.68
C SER A 338 5.81 -26.92 23.12
N ILE A 339 6.87 -26.15 22.86
CA ILE A 339 6.95 -24.71 23.17
C ILE A 339 5.96 -23.94 22.30
N LEU A 340 5.95 -24.14 20.99
CA LEU A 340 5.04 -23.46 20.06
C LEU A 340 3.57 -23.72 20.45
N ARG A 341 3.24 -24.98 20.78
CA ARG A 341 1.87 -25.38 21.14
C ARG A 341 1.51 -25.21 22.63
N GLY A 342 2.40 -24.66 23.46
CA GLY A 342 2.11 -24.45 24.88
C GLY A 342 1.92 -25.74 25.70
N THR A 343 2.40 -26.88 25.23
CA THR A 343 2.35 -28.17 25.96
C THR A 343 3.61 -28.39 26.80
N ASN A 344 4.57 -27.48 26.76
CA ASN A 344 5.77 -27.48 27.59
C ASN A 344 5.43 -27.27 29.06
N THR A 345 5.95 -28.14 29.94
CA THR A 345 5.75 -28.05 31.40
C THR A 345 6.80 -27.16 32.06
N THR A 346 8.00 -27.06 31.47
CA THR A 346 9.03 -26.14 31.91
C THR A 346 8.75 -24.76 31.32
N ALA A 347 8.73 -23.73 32.16
CA ALA A 347 8.48 -22.36 31.71
C ALA A 347 9.62 -21.87 30.83
N GLU A 348 9.27 -21.42 29.62
CA GLU A 348 10.18 -20.77 28.69
C GLU A 348 9.94 -19.25 28.69
N SER A 349 11.04 -18.48 28.66
CA SER A 349 10.93 -17.03 28.66
C SER A 349 10.59 -16.52 27.27
N ILE A 350 9.56 -15.70 27.14
CA ILE A 350 9.26 -14.95 25.92
C ILE A 350 9.75 -13.53 26.09
N LYS A 351 10.48 -13.05 25.11
CA LYS A 351 10.96 -11.68 24.99
C LYS A 351 10.09 -10.95 23.98
N LEU A 352 9.32 -9.97 24.46
CA LEU A 352 8.47 -9.11 23.66
C LEU A 352 9.18 -7.77 23.42
N LYS A 353 9.01 -7.21 22.24
CA LYS A 353 9.67 -5.99 21.81
C LYS A 353 8.67 -4.89 21.55
N HIS A 354 8.79 -3.78 22.22
CA HIS A 354 8.20 -2.53 21.80
C HIS A 354 8.98 -1.99 20.60
N ASN A 355 8.48 -2.19 19.40
CA ASN A 355 9.05 -1.61 18.20
C ASN A 355 8.48 -0.20 18.00
N ASN A 356 8.69 0.63 19.00
CA ASN A 356 8.17 1.98 19.10
C ASN A 356 8.93 2.94 18.18
N ARG A 357 8.18 3.69 17.37
CA ARG A 357 8.71 4.69 16.45
C ARG A 357 7.71 5.82 16.25
N SER A 358 8.26 7.02 16.09
CA SER A 358 7.53 8.14 15.51
C SER A 358 8.22 8.61 14.23
N TYR A 359 7.43 9.20 13.36
CA TYR A 359 7.86 9.68 12.05
C TYR A 359 7.23 11.02 11.80
N SER A 360 7.94 11.92 11.13
CA SER A 360 7.33 13.09 10.52
C SER A 360 7.76 13.22 9.07
N SER A 361 6.91 13.80 8.26
CA SER A 361 7.20 14.14 6.86
C SER A 361 6.51 15.45 6.51
N GLU A 362 7.28 16.43 6.07
CA GLU A 362 6.78 17.73 5.60
C GLU A 362 7.35 18.04 4.22
N GLY A 363 6.60 18.75 3.40
CA GLY A 363 7.11 19.11 2.08
C GLY A 363 6.26 20.12 1.32
N LEU A 364 6.89 20.66 0.28
CA LEU A 364 6.27 21.55 -0.69
C LEU A 364 6.35 20.89 -2.07
N ILE A 365 5.21 20.80 -2.75
CA ILE A 365 5.08 20.30 -4.12
C ILE A 365 4.54 21.43 -4.97
N VAL A 366 5.25 21.79 -6.05
CA VAL A 366 4.82 22.81 -7.01
C VAL A 366 4.78 22.17 -8.38
N ASN A 367 3.65 22.25 -9.07
CA ASN A 367 3.50 21.78 -10.44
C ASN A 367 2.89 22.87 -11.32
N SER A 368 3.35 22.97 -12.56
CA SER A 368 2.78 23.87 -13.56
C SER A 368 2.61 23.14 -14.89
N ASN A 369 1.45 23.26 -15.50
CA ASN A 369 1.18 22.84 -16.87
C ASN A 369 1.01 24.06 -17.73
N ILE A 370 1.84 24.17 -18.79
CA ILE A 370 1.82 25.26 -19.76
C ILE A 370 1.33 24.69 -21.09
N LYS A 371 0.13 25.08 -21.50
CA LYS A 371 -0.51 24.64 -22.74
C LYS A 371 -0.11 25.59 -23.87
N LEU A 372 0.56 25.07 -24.86
CA LEU A 372 0.94 25.78 -26.09
C LEU A 372 0.31 25.01 -27.25
N ASN A 373 -0.19 25.66 -28.27
CA ASN A 373 -0.87 25.08 -29.45
C ASN A 373 -0.99 23.53 -29.47
N ASN A 374 0.10 22.83 -29.84
CA ASN A 374 0.15 21.37 -29.98
C ASN A 374 1.07 20.71 -28.93
N GLN A 375 1.40 21.39 -27.84
CA GLN A 375 2.25 20.82 -26.80
C GLN A 375 1.86 21.28 -25.41
N THR A 376 2.12 20.41 -24.42
CA THR A 376 1.96 20.70 -23.01
C THR A 376 3.29 20.49 -22.29
N ILE A 377 3.81 21.55 -21.71
CA ILE A 377 5.02 21.49 -20.88
C ILE A 377 4.57 21.37 -19.42
N THR A 378 5.01 20.32 -18.74
CA THR A 378 4.81 20.14 -17.30
C THR A 378 6.13 20.37 -16.58
N ILE A 379 6.13 21.23 -15.59
CA ILE A 379 7.28 21.52 -14.71
C ILE A 379 6.87 21.19 -13.30
N GLY A 380 7.70 20.44 -12.57
CA GLY A 380 7.43 20.11 -11.17
C GLY A 380 8.65 20.28 -10.29
N TYR A 381 8.40 20.69 -9.06
CA TYR A 381 9.39 20.80 -8.00
C TYR A 381 8.82 20.20 -6.73
N ARG A 382 9.62 19.42 -6.01
CA ARG A 382 9.28 18.93 -4.67
C ARG A 382 10.48 19.13 -3.74
N ASP A 383 10.21 19.66 -2.56
CA ASP A 383 11.13 19.68 -1.43
C ASP A 383 10.48 18.90 -0.29
N THR A 384 11.22 17.97 0.31
CA THR A 384 10.71 17.05 1.34
C THR A 384 11.75 16.89 2.44
N LYS A 385 11.28 16.95 3.67
CA LYS A 385 12.05 16.60 4.85
C LYS A 385 11.27 15.57 5.63
N ASP A 386 11.93 14.47 6.01
CA ASP A 386 11.33 13.43 6.82
C ASP A 386 12.29 12.86 7.88
N ASP A 387 11.74 12.25 8.92
CA ASP A 387 12.51 11.61 9.97
C ASP A 387 11.86 10.33 10.52
N GLU A 388 12.70 9.43 11.01
CA GLU A 388 12.34 8.29 11.85
C GLU A 388 12.98 8.48 13.23
N ASP A 389 12.19 8.60 14.27
CA ASP A 389 12.62 8.51 15.65
C ASP A 389 12.31 7.10 16.18
N ARG A 390 13.34 6.37 16.56
CA ARG A 390 13.25 5.01 17.07
C ARG A 390 13.69 4.95 18.52
N MET A 391 12.79 4.47 19.41
CA MET A 391 13.14 4.09 20.77
C MET A 391 12.49 2.75 21.08
N GLN A 392 13.29 1.70 21.23
CA GLN A 392 12.83 0.33 21.40
C GLN A 392 13.29 -0.24 22.73
N TRP A 393 12.40 -0.97 23.40
CA TRP A 393 12.69 -1.70 24.64
C TRP A 393 12.03 -3.06 24.64
N TYR A 394 12.23 -3.82 25.71
CA TYR A 394 11.73 -5.18 25.82
C TYR A 394 11.01 -5.39 27.13
N GLU A 395 10.02 -6.27 27.08
CA GLU A 395 9.39 -6.90 28.21
C GLU A 395 9.57 -8.41 28.14
N ARG A 396 9.34 -9.11 29.24
CA ARG A 396 9.38 -10.57 29.31
C ARG A 396 8.14 -11.11 29.98
N THR A 397 7.71 -12.27 29.51
CA THR A 397 6.75 -13.14 30.18
C THR A 397 7.27 -14.58 30.16
N ASN A 398 6.64 -15.48 30.88
CA ASN A 398 6.93 -16.90 30.82
C ASN A 398 5.73 -17.65 30.20
N TRP A 399 6.05 -18.67 29.43
CA TRP A 399 5.12 -19.51 28.72
C TRP A 399 5.26 -20.97 29.14
N ALA A 400 4.23 -21.55 29.73
CA ALA A 400 4.18 -22.96 30.11
C ALA A 400 2.73 -23.43 30.27
N ASN A 401 2.43 -24.68 29.92
CA ASN A 401 1.09 -25.29 30.04
C ASN A 401 -0.03 -24.43 29.42
N GLY A 402 0.24 -23.74 28.31
CA GLY A 402 -0.73 -22.87 27.65
C GLY A 402 -1.03 -21.57 28.40
N ILE A 403 -0.19 -21.15 29.35
CA ILE A 403 -0.41 -19.97 30.19
C ILE A 403 0.74 -18.98 30.03
N LEU A 404 0.38 -17.72 29.71
CA LEU A 404 1.28 -16.58 29.79
C LEU A 404 1.27 -16.00 31.21
N SER A 405 2.46 -15.74 31.75
CA SER A 405 2.57 -15.02 33.02
C SER A 405 2.39 -13.50 32.80
N ALA A 406 2.31 -12.74 33.91
CA ALA A 406 2.32 -11.28 33.82
C ALA A 406 3.61 -10.76 33.19
N LEU A 407 3.50 -9.65 32.45
CA LEU A 407 4.62 -8.95 31.83
C LEU A 407 5.55 -8.33 32.87
N VAL A 408 6.84 -8.42 32.64
CA VAL A 408 7.89 -7.80 33.43
C VAL A 408 8.84 -7.04 32.52
N ALA A 409 9.08 -5.76 32.80
CA ALA A 409 10.05 -4.98 32.08
C ALA A 409 11.45 -5.61 32.20
N SER A 410 12.10 -5.88 31.08
CA SER A 410 13.39 -6.59 31.04
C SER A 410 14.57 -5.73 30.63
N SER A 411 14.33 -4.57 30.03
CA SER A 411 15.38 -3.62 29.67
C SER A 411 14.84 -2.20 29.59
N MET A 412 15.66 -1.25 29.95
CA MET A 412 15.34 0.17 29.71
C MET A 412 15.51 0.50 28.23
N PRO A 413 14.76 1.48 27.70
CA PRO A 413 14.96 1.95 26.33
C PRO A 413 16.42 2.36 26.09
N GLY A 414 16.93 2.00 24.93
CA GLY A 414 17.91 2.84 24.35
C GLY A 414 19.37 2.52 24.47
N TYR A 415 19.78 1.34 24.08
CA TYR A 415 21.19 1.18 23.78
C TYR A 415 21.40 0.92 22.28
N SER A 416 22.31 1.71 21.63
CA SER A 416 22.80 1.45 20.29
C SER A 416 21.75 1.52 19.18
N SER A 417 21.49 0.42 18.44
CA SER A 417 20.56 0.36 17.30
C SER A 417 19.09 0.62 17.65
N ASN A 418 18.75 0.51 18.93
CA ASN A 418 17.39 0.65 19.44
C ASN A 418 17.02 2.09 19.85
N ASN A 419 17.98 2.99 19.86
CA ASN A 419 17.78 4.40 20.23
C ASN A 419 18.50 5.29 19.21
N ARG A 420 17.77 5.70 18.18
CA ARG A 420 18.33 6.46 17.07
C ARG A 420 17.30 7.42 16.46
N VAL A 421 17.81 8.46 15.82
CA VAL A 421 17.07 9.35 14.94
C VAL A 421 17.71 9.29 13.56
N THR A 422 16.90 9.08 12.53
CA THR A 422 17.32 9.14 11.11
C THR A 422 16.56 10.28 10.47
N THR A 423 17.25 11.22 9.84
CA THR A 423 16.67 12.38 9.16
C THR A 423 17.03 12.35 7.69
N ALA A 424 16.10 12.75 6.84
CA ALA A 424 16.31 12.90 5.42
C ALA A 424 15.88 14.29 4.94
N GLN A 425 16.58 14.80 3.95
CA GLN A 425 16.20 15.97 3.17
C GLN A 425 16.38 15.64 1.70
N ALA A 426 15.36 15.92 0.89
CA ALA A 426 15.39 15.61 -0.52
C ALA A 426 14.72 16.71 -1.33
N SER A 427 15.25 16.99 -2.51
CA SER A 427 14.61 17.85 -3.48
C SER A 427 14.59 17.19 -4.86
N ALA A 428 13.49 17.36 -5.57
CA ALA A 428 13.30 16.82 -6.90
C ALA A 428 12.79 17.92 -7.83
N PHE A 429 13.33 17.97 -9.03
CA PHE A 429 12.86 18.82 -10.12
C PHE A 429 12.58 17.95 -11.33
N PHE A 430 11.47 18.17 -12.03
CA PHE A 430 11.25 17.55 -13.32
C PHE A 430 10.67 18.52 -14.34
N ILE A 431 10.95 18.25 -15.59
CA ILE A 431 10.31 18.87 -16.72
C ILE A 431 9.95 17.80 -17.74
N SER A 432 8.76 17.85 -18.28
CA SER A 432 8.34 17.01 -19.39
C SER A 432 7.61 17.82 -20.43
N ASN A 433 7.73 17.43 -21.70
CA ASN A 433 7.01 18.02 -22.81
C ASN A 433 6.25 16.92 -23.56
N GLU A 434 4.94 17.07 -23.66
CA GLU A 434 4.06 16.26 -24.48
C GLU A 434 3.73 17.04 -25.75
N ILE A 435 4.05 16.48 -26.92
CA ILE A 435 3.91 17.12 -28.24
C ILE A 435 2.93 16.26 -29.06
N ASP A 436 1.87 16.90 -29.52
CA ASP A 436 0.85 16.30 -30.36
C ASP A 436 1.11 16.61 -31.85
N PHE A 437 1.32 15.57 -32.65
CA PHE A 437 1.46 15.59 -34.09
C PHE A 437 0.23 15.00 -34.81
N GLY A 438 -0.93 15.07 -34.18
CA GLY A 438 -2.18 14.51 -34.67
C GLY A 438 -2.36 13.05 -34.22
N GLN A 439 -2.02 12.07 -35.05
CA GLN A 439 -2.07 10.66 -34.66
C GLN A 439 -0.91 10.23 -33.74
N LEU A 440 0.18 10.97 -33.72
CA LEU A 440 1.37 10.67 -32.93
C LEU A 440 1.51 11.68 -31.78
N THR A 441 1.51 11.20 -30.56
CA THR A 441 1.90 11.98 -29.38
C THR A 441 3.25 11.48 -28.88
N ILE A 442 4.18 12.39 -28.64
CA ILE A 442 5.51 12.09 -28.06
C ILE A 442 5.61 12.82 -26.72
N THR A 443 5.99 12.10 -25.68
CA THR A 443 6.31 12.68 -24.36
C THR A 443 7.76 12.39 -24.02
N ALA A 444 8.52 13.44 -23.73
CA ALA A 444 9.89 13.33 -23.24
C ALA A 444 10.03 14.09 -21.91
N GLY A 445 10.85 13.58 -21.02
CA GLY A 445 11.04 14.20 -19.71
C GLY A 445 12.41 13.92 -19.12
N ILE A 446 12.78 14.80 -18.21
CA ILE A 446 13.97 14.67 -17.37
C ILE A 446 13.58 14.97 -15.93
N ARG A 447 14.12 14.19 -15.01
CA ARG A 447 13.99 14.37 -13.56
C ARG A 447 15.35 14.39 -12.93
N SER A 448 15.61 15.38 -12.08
CA SER A 448 16.78 15.41 -11.21
C SER A 448 16.33 15.36 -9.77
N GLU A 449 16.95 14.50 -8.98
CA GLU A 449 16.64 14.33 -7.59
C GLU A 449 17.92 14.25 -6.76
N ASN A 450 17.97 14.95 -5.63
CA ASN A 450 19.06 14.84 -4.69
C ASN A 450 18.52 14.59 -3.30
N TRP A 451 19.23 13.79 -2.50
CA TRP A 451 18.85 13.48 -1.13
C TRP A 451 20.05 13.28 -0.24
N LYS A 452 19.84 13.66 1.02
CA LYS A 452 20.79 13.45 2.09
C LYS A 452 20.11 12.78 3.26
N ILE A 453 20.71 11.69 3.76
CA ILE A 453 20.23 10.96 4.93
C ILE A 453 21.32 10.97 6.00
N ALA A 454 20.96 11.37 7.21
CA ALA A 454 21.85 11.38 8.37
C ALA A 454 21.23 10.57 9.51
N GLN A 455 22.08 9.98 10.36
CA GLN A 455 21.62 9.20 11.50
C GLN A 455 22.44 9.55 12.75
N GLU A 456 21.75 9.71 13.87
CA GLU A 456 22.30 9.75 15.20
C GLU A 456 21.88 8.51 15.98
N ARG A 457 22.82 7.92 16.75
CA ARG A 457 22.53 6.85 17.71
C ARG A 457 22.99 7.27 19.08
N TYR A 458 22.20 6.96 20.10
CA TYR A 458 22.42 7.39 21.46
C TYR A 458 22.77 6.22 22.37
N ILE A 459 23.55 6.49 23.45
CA ILE A 459 23.93 5.49 24.44
C ILE A 459 23.17 5.64 25.75
N ASP A 460 22.29 6.65 25.84
CA ASP A 460 21.48 6.92 27.01
C ASP A 460 20.02 7.21 26.61
N THR A 461 19.08 6.96 27.52
CA THR A 461 17.65 7.15 27.28
C THR A 461 17.26 8.62 27.15
N ALA A 462 17.98 9.52 27.83
CA ALA A 462 17.76 10.96 27.75
C ALA A 462 18.33 11.60 26.47
N ARG A 463 19.03 10.80 25.63
CA ARG A 463 19.64 11.25 24.38
C ARG A 463 20.61 12.41 24.52
N THR A 464 21.31 12.45 25.65
CA THR A 464 22.34 13.46 25.93
C THR A 464 23.72 13.08 25.39
N LYS A 465 23.90 11.79 25.04
CA LYS A 465 25.20 11.24 24.61
C LYS A 465 25.05 10.45 23.31
N VAL A 466 25.59 11.03 22.24
CA VAL A 466 25.69 10.34 20.94
C VAL A 466 26.75 9.24 21.01
N ASN A 467 26.54 8.12 20.34
CA ASN A 467 27.46 6.99 20.28
C ASN A 467 28.64 7.26 19.34
N THR A 468 29.53 8.14 19.74
CA THR A 468 30.73 8.52 18.99
C THR A 468 31.74 7.38 18.85
N ALA A 469 31.72 6.38 19.75
CA ALA A 469 32.58 5.20 19.67
C ALA A 469 32.25 4.33 18.43
N LYS A 470 31.00 4.41 17.92
CA LYS A 470 30.57 3.79 16.66
C LYS A 470 30.53 4.77 15.48
N GLY A 471 31.14 5.96 15.63
CA GLY A 471 31.28 6.98 14.60
C GLY A 471 30.00 7.76 14.29
N TYR A 472 29.05 7.86 15.21
CA TYR A 472 27.87 8.71 15.05
C TYR A 472 28.13 10.15 15.51
N PRO A 473 27.46 11.18 14.95
CA PRO A 473 26.49 11.09 13.84
C PRO A 473 27.13 10.63 12.50
N LYS A 474 26.36 9.95 11.66
CA LYS A 474 26.79 9.49 10.33
C LYS A 474 25.93 10.07 9.24
N THR A 475 26.51 10.47 8.11
CA THR A 475 25.82 10.60 6.85
C THR A 475 25.71 9.22 6.23
N LEU A 476 24.47 8.73 6.03
CA LEU A 476 24.19 7.42 5.45
C LEU A 476 24.12 7.49 3.92
N ALA A 477 23.56 8.58 3.38
CA ALA A 477 23.50 8.85 1.96
C ALA A 477 23.68 10.35 1.70
N ASN A 478 24.27 10.71 0.59
CA ASN A 478 24.36 12.07 0.06
C ASN A 478 24.58 11.94 -1.44
N ASN A 479 23.51 11.75 -2.19
CA ASN A 479 23.51 11.33 -3.58
C ASN A 479 22.61 12.24 -4.41
N ASP A 480 22.86 12.23 -5.71
CA ASP A 480 22.00 12.83 -6.73
C ASP A 480 21.83 11.86 -7.88
N GLU A 481 20.66 11.93 -8.53
CA GLU A 481 20.33 11.15 -9.71
C GLU A 481 19.62 12.03 -10.73
N THR A 482 19.94 11.79 -12.01
CA THR A 482 19.24 12.42 -13.12
C THR A 482 18.73 11.34 -14.06
N LEU A 483 17.43 11.35 -14.32
CA LEU A 483 16.69 10.31 -15.02
C LEU A 483 16.07 10.88 -16.29
N PHE A 484 16.08 10.08 -17.35
CA PHE A 484 15.43 10.38 -18.61
C PHE A 484 14.26 9.46 -18.87
N GLY A 485 13.25 9.99 -19.55
CA GLY A 485 12.13 9.21 -20.04
C GLY A 485 11.64 9.74 -21.37
N ILE A 486 11.30 8.83 -22.27
CA ILE A 486 10.66 9.13 -23.54
C ILE A 486 9.61 8.07 -23.84
N GLY A 487 8.45 8.53 -24.29
CA GLY A 487 7.37 7.66 -24.71
C GLY A 487 6.66 8.21 -25.93
N PHE A 488 5.94 7.35 -26.61
CA PHE A 488 5.06 7.72 -27.71
C PHE A 488 3.74 6.97 -27.62
N ASP A 489 2.70 7.59 -28.14
CA ASP A 489 1.38 6.98 -28.40
C ASP A 489 1.00 7.31 -29.83
N TYR A 490 0.66 6.27 -30.62
CA TYR A 490 0.23 6.40 -32.01
C TYR A 490 -1.19 5.89 -32.17
N ASP A 491 -2.11 6.81 -32.42
CA ASP A 491 -3.51 6.49 -32.70
C ASP A 491 -3.64 5.92 -34.11
N LEU A 492 -4.10 4.66 -34.19
CA LEU A 492 -4.27 3.93 -35.45
C LEU A 492 -5.64 4.15 -36.08
N ASP A 493 -6.48 5.05 -35.54
CA ASP A 493 -7.90 5.18 -35.81
C ASP A 493 -8.71 3.89 -35.45
N ASN A 494 -10.02 3.93 -35.54
CA ASN A 494 -10.89 2.80 -35.19
C ASN A 494 -10.73 2.25 -33.76
N GLY A 495 -10.24 3.07 -32.83
CA GLY A 495 -10.08 2.74 -31.43
C GLY A 495 -8.80 1.97 -31.07
N PHE A 496 -7.93 1.69 -32.03
CA PHE A 496 -6.61 1.13 -31.76
C PHE A 496 -5.57 2.21 -31.53
N SER A 497 -4.70 2.01 -30.55
CA SER A 497 -3.48 2.77 -30.39
C SER A 497 -2.29 1.87 -30.10
N PHE A 498 -1.10 2.26 -30.58
CA PHE A 498 0.16 1.60 -30.35
C PHE A 498 1.08 2.54 -29.59
N PHE A 499 1.62 2.07 -28.46
CA PHE A 499 2.45 2.90 -27.59
C PHE A 499 3.72 2.18 -27.16
N GLY A 500 4.68 2.95 -26.70
CA GLY A 500 5.88 2.41 -26.10
C GLY A 500 6.78 3.50 -25.54
N GLY A 501 7.81 3.08 -24.86
CA GLY A 501 8.76 4.03 -24.31
C GLY A 501 9.89 3.40 -23.52
N PHE A 502 10.79 4.27 -23.14
CA PHE A 502 11.95 4.01 -22.30
C PHE A 502 11.95 4.99 -21.14
N HIS A 503 12.33 4.54 -19.94
CA HIS A 503 12.65 5.43 -18.84
C HIS A 503 13.68 4.82 -17.89
N GLU A 504 14.53 5.67 -17.36
CA GLU A 504 15.43 5.35 -16.27
C GLU A 504 14.69 5.49 -14.95
N GLY A 505 14.93 4.56 -14.03
CA GLY A 505 14.33 4.55 -12.70
C GLY A 505 15.37 4.36 -11.61
N PHE A 506 15.06 4.86 -10.41
CA PHE A 506 15.90 4.66 -9.25
C PHE A 506 15.08 4.40 -7.98
N THR A 507 15.76 3.90 -6.95
CA THR A 507 15.25 3.76 -5.59
C THR A 507 16.34 4.24 -4.62
N PRO A 508 16.08 5.27 -3.77
CA PRO A 508 17.06 5.72 -2.79
C PRO A 508 17.30 4.64 -1.72
N THR A 509 18.51 4.59 -1.18
CA THR A 509 18.84 3.71 -0.04
C THR A 509 18.91 4.50 1.25
N THR A 510 18.64 3.83 2.36
CA THR A 510 18.79 4.39 3.72
C THR A 510 20.20 4.20 4.29
N GLY A 511 21.12 3.60 3.54
CA GLY A 511 22.54 3.48 3.88
C GLY A 511 23.05 2.04 3.83
N GLY A 512 24.33 1.91 3.46
CA GLY A 512 25.05 0.62 3.37
C GLY A 512 25.13 0.04 1.97
N ALA A 513 24.11 0.25 1.13
CA ALA A 513 24.09 -0.13 -0.29
C ALA A 513 24.04 1.11 -1.19
N ASP A 514 24.46 0.95 -2.44
CA ASP A 514 24.25 1.96 -3.47
C ASP A 514 22.75 2.05 -3.83
N PRO A 515 22.25 3.20 -4.32
CA PRO A 515 20.89 3.31 -4.84
C PRO A 515 20.60 2.26 -5.92
N GLU A 516 19.37 1.79 -6.00
CA GLU A 516 18.97 0.99 -7.16
C GLU A 516 18.85 1.91 -8.38
N SER A 517 19.30 1.41 -9.51
CA SER A 517 19.05 2.02 -10.81
C SER A 517 18.59 0.95 -11.80
N ALA A 518 17.68 1.32 -12.68
CA ALA A 518 17.17 0.41 -13.69
C ALA A 518 16.76 1.13 -14.96
N ASP A 519 16.96 0.44 -16.08
CA ASP A 519 16.44 0.79 -17.40
C ASP A 519 15.14 0.03 -17.66
N ASN A 520 14.09 0.74 -18.01
CA ASN A 520 12.77 0.19 -18.28
C ASN A 520 12.35 0.46 -19.73
N ILE A 521 11.90 -0.59 -20.41
CA ILE A 521 11.34 -0.50 -21.78
C ILE A 521 9.95 -1.12 -21.74
N GLU A 522 9.01 -0.47 -22.42
CA GLU A 522 7.70 -1.05 -22.68
C GLU A 522 7.24 -0.80 -24.11
N ILE A 523 6.39 -1.71 -24.59
CA ILE A 523 5.68 -1.58 -25.85
C ILE A 523 4.31 -2.24 -25.71
N GLY A 524 3.27 -1.59 -26.22
CA GLY A 524 1.92 -2.09 -26.06
C GLY A 524 0.98 -1.69 -27.18
N LEU A 525 -0.12 -2.40 -27.23
CA LEU A 525 -1.28 -2.15 -28.11
C LEU A 525 -2.52 -2.00 -27.22
N LYS A 526 -3.29 -0.96 -27.47
CA LYS A 526 -4.58 -0.71 -26.85
C LYS A 526 -5.68 -0.73 -27.89
N TYR A 527 -6.86 -1.18 -27.49
CA TYR A 527 -8.11 -1.03 -28.21
C TYR A 527 -9.18 -0.52 -27.26
N LEU A 528 -9.89 0.51 -27.67
CA LEU A 528 -10.99 1.10 -26.89
C LEU A 528 -12.18 1.36 -27.81
N SER A 529 -13.35 0.89 -27.41
CA SER A 529 -14.64 1.21 -27.99
C SER A 529 -15.64 1.46 -26.87
N ASP A 530 -16.87 1.83 -27.20
CA ASP A 530 -17.93 2.09 -26.21
C ASP A 530 -18.20 0.89 -25.29
N ASN A 531 -18.03 -0.32 -25.78
CA ASN A 531 -18.38 -1.55 -25.07
C ASN A 531 -17.20 -2.48 -24.79
N ASN A 532 -16.04 -2.24 -25.37
CA ASN A 532 -14.90 -3.16 -25.26
C ASN A 532 -13.61 -2.38 -25.05
N SER A 533 -12.77 -2.91 -24.17
CA SER A 533 -11.39 -2.49 -24.06
C SER A 533 -10.46 -3.70 -24.11
N PHE A 534 -9.29 -3.52 -24.68
CA PHE A 534 -8.23 -4.51 -24.70
C PHE A 534 -6.88 -3.80 -24.62
N GLU A 535 -5.98 -4.35 -23.84
CA GLU A 535 -4.59 -3.88 -23.75
C GLU A 535 -3.66 -5.08 -23.64
N ILE A 536 -2.56 -5.04 -24.37
CA ILE A 536 -1.44 -5.97 -24.22
C ILE A 536 -0.15 -5.18 -24.19
N ILE A 537 0.71 -5.48 -23.20
CA ILE A 537 1.99 -4.80 -22.96
C ILE A 537 3.08 -5.83 -22.80
N ARG A 538 4.20 -5.64 -23.47
CA ARG A 538 5.49 -6.26 -23.15
C ARG A 538 6.31 -5.27 -22.37
N PHE A 539 6.88 -5.67 -21.24
CA PHE A 539 7.83 -4.86 -20.46
C PHE A 539 9.13 -5.61 -20.21
N ASP A 540 10.21 -4.83 -20.05
CA ASP A 540 11.55 -5.33 -19.75
C ASP A 540 12.25 -4.31 -18.84
N THR A 541 12.78 -4.75 -17.71
CA THR A 541 13.47 -3.93 -16.71
C THR A 541 14.82 -4.55 -16.40
N LYS A 542 15.89 -3.80 -16.55
CA LYS A 542 17.26 -4.21 -16.23
C LYS A 542 17.81 -3.39 -15.07
N TYR A 543 17.98 -4.05 -13.93
CA TYR A 543 18.61 -3.44 -12.78
C TYR A 543 20.13 -3.50 -12.92
N ALA A 544 20.78 -2.36 -12.78
CA ALA A 544 22.25 -2.32 -12.64
C ALA A 544 22.66 -2.73 -11.21
N ASN A 545 21.89 -2.28 -10.22
CA ASN A 545 22.01 -2.67 -8.83
C ASN A 545 20.61 -2.86 -8.21
N MET A 546 20.42 -3.96 -7.49
CA MET A 546 19.24 -4.20 -6.66
C MET A 546 19.69 -4.35 -5.21
N PHE A 547 18.95 -3.85 -4.24
CA PHE A 547 19.28 -4.06 -2.84
C PHE A 547 18.15 -4.73 -2.06
N GLY A 548 18.53 -5.49 -1.02
CA GLY A 548 17.63 -5.99 0.02
C GLY A 548 17.84 -5.22 1.32
N GLU A 549 16.81 -5.10 2.13
CA GLU A 549 16.85 -4.49 3.46
C GLU A 549 16.39 -5.47 4.52
N CYS A 550 17.15 -5.58 5.60
CA CYS A 550 16.81 -6.44 6.73
C CYS A 550 15.61 -5.90 7.51
N ARG A 551 14.53 -6.69 7.52
CA ARG A 551 13.30 -6.41 8.28
C ARG A 551 12.83 -7.67 8.99
N SER A 552 12.15 -7.52 10.14
CA SER A 552 11.62 -8.67 10.90
C SER A 552 10.58 -9.48 10.11
N SER A 553 9.87 -8.85 9.18
CA SER A 553 8.87 -9.47 8.31
C SER A 553 9.47 -10.04 7.03
N SER A 554 10.74 -9.77 6.74
CA SER A 554 11.39 -10.25 5.53
C SER A 554 11.57 -11.76 5.58
N SER A 555 11.26 -12.43 4.48
CA SER A 555 11.52 -13.85 4.30
C SER A 555 13.01 -14.19 4.19
N GLY A 556 13.86 -13.20 3.92
CA GLY A 556 15.29 -13.37 3.70
C GLY A 556 16.18 -13.15 4.92
N VAL A 557 15.64 -12.85 6.11
CA VAL A 557 16.48 -12.53 7.29
C VAL A 557 17.26 -13.76 7.75
N ILE A 558 18.57 -13.70 7.57
CA ILE A 558 19.54 -14.65 8.11
C ILE A 558 20.03 -14.12 9.49
N GLU A 559 20.42 -15.04 10.36
CA GLU A 559 20.94 -14.70 11.69
C GLU A 559 22.20 -13.79 11.56
N GLY A 560 22.13 -12.58 12.11
CA GLY A 560 23.23 -11.61 12.07
C GLY A 560 22.94 -10.29 11.34
N CYS A 561 21.80 -10.20 10.64
CA CYS A 561 21.37 -9.00 9.95
C CYS A 561 20.68 -8.01 10.90
N ASP A 562 21.19 -6.81 11.05
CA ASP A 562 20.55 -5.75 11.84
C ASP A 562 19.39 -5.12 11.04
N ILE A 563 18.22 -4.93 11.69
CA ILE A 563 17.05 -4.34 11.04
C ILE A 563 17.37 -2.94 10.53
N GLY A 564 17.21 -2.75 9.22
CA GLY A 564 17.49 -1.53 8.48
C GLY A 564 18.84 -1.53 7.78
N ASP A 565 19.63 -2.61 7.88
CA ASP A 565 20.82 -2.77 7.03
C ASP A 565 20.40 -3.13 5.60
N THR A 566 21.10 -2.54 4.64
CA THR A 566 20.88 -2.75 3.20
C THR A 566 22.06 -3.46 2.57
N PHE A 567 21.78 -4.35 1.63
CA PHE A 567 22.76 -5.22 0.98
C PHE A 567 22.56 -5.21 -0.53
N ASN A 568 23.61 -4.91 -1.28
CA ASN A 568 23.58 -4.98 -2.74
C ASN A 568 23.33 -6.42 -3.21
N ALA A 569 22.49 -6.59 -4.22
CA ALA A 569 22.22 -7.85 -4.90
C ALA A 569 22.79 -7.91 -6.32
N GLY A 570 23.45 -6.82 -6.77
CA GLY A 570 23.97 -6.72 -8.12
C GLY A 570 22.91 -6.64 -9.21
N ALA A 571 23.25 -7.02 -10.43
CA ALA A 571 22.35 -6.93 -11.59
C ALA A 571 21.24 -7.98 -11.54
N SER A 572 20.03 -7.56 -11.97
CA SER A 572 18.85 -8.41 -12.07
C SER A 572 18.03 -8.02 -13.30
N SER A 573 17.36 -8.97 -13.91
CA SER A 573 16.48 -8.74 -15.07
C SER A 573 15.06 -9.17 -14.75
N ILE A 574 14.10 -8.31 -15.09
CA ILE A 574 12.67 -8.61 -14.93
C ILE A 574 11.99 -8.33 -16.26
N SER A 575 11.24 -9.30 -16.76
CA SER A 575 10.50 -9.14 -18.01
C SER A 575 9.15 -9.82 -17.93
N GLY A 576 8.18 -9.37 -18.74
CA GLY A 576 6.87 -9.96 -18.70
C GLY A 576 5.87 -9.43 -19.71
N PHE A 577 4.66 -9.96 -19.61
CA PHE A 577 3.51 -9.53 -20.37
C PHE A 577 2.36 -9.15 -19.43
N GLU A 578 1.67 -8.07 -19.77
CA GLU A 578 0.45 -7.63 -19.15
C GLU A 578 -0.67 -7.69 -20.18
N ILE A 579 -1.83 -8.23 -19.83
CA ILE A 579 -3.03 -8.26 -20.65
C ILE A 579 -4.21 -7.79 -19.81
N ALA A 580 -4.96 -6.83 -20.31
CA ALA A 580 -6.26 -6.47 -19.75
C ALA A 580 -7.32 -6.48 -20.86
N ALA A 581 -8.50 -6.99 -20.53
CA ALA A 581 -9.64 -6.96 -21.46
C ALA A 581 -10.93 -6.80 -20.68
N THR A 582 -11.81 -5.94 -21.18
CA THR A 582 -13.18 -5.81 -20.66
C THR A 582 -14.18 -5.77 -21.82
N THR A 583 -15.35 -6.33 -21.59
CA THR A 583 -16.48 -6.24 -22.50
C THR A 583 -17.76 -6.00 -21.71
N GLN A 584 -18.68 -5.25 -22.29
CA GLN A 584 -20.02 -5.07 -21.75
C GLN A 584 -21.07 -5.23 -22.85
N HIS A 585 -22.18 -5.77 -22.47
CA HIS A 585 -23.33 -5.95 -23.34
C HIS A 585 -24.60 -5.55 -22.60
N ILE A 586 -25.43 -4.70 -23.24
CA ILE A 586 -26.76 -4.34 -22.74
C ILE A 586 -27.75 -5.08 -23.61
N ASN A 587 -28.52 -5.98 -23.01
CA ASN A 587 -29.53 -6.77 -23.75
C ASN A 587 -30.80 -5.93 -24.04
N GLU A 588 -31.73 -6.49 -24.82
CA GLU A 588 -32.97 -5.81 -25.20
C GLU A 588 -33.84 -5.39 -24.01
N THR A 589 -33.73 -6.04 -22.87
CA THR A 589 -34.44 -5.69 -21.64
C THR A 589 -33.75 -4.63 -20.82
N GLY A 590 -32.56 -4.14 -21.26
CA GLY A 590 -31.76 -3.13 -20.57
C GLY A 590 -30.83 -3.66 -19.47
N ASN A 591 -30.75 -4.97 -19.28
CA ASN A 591 -29.82 -5.57 -18.34
C ASN A 591 -28.39 -5.52 -18.90
N LYS A 592 -27.45 -5.13 -18.09
CA LYS A 592 -26.03 -5.02 -18.46
C LYS A 592 -25.26 -6.24 -17.95
N ILE A 593 -24.56 -6.90 -18.83
CA ILE A 593 -23.61 -7.98 -18.53
C ILE A 593 -22.22 -7.46 -18.87
N SER A 594 -21.31 -7.54 -17.91
CA SER A 594 -19.92 -7.15 -18.11
C SER A 594 -18.98 -8.28 -17.69
N ALA A 595 -17.95 -8.49 -18.46
CA ALA A 595 -16.90 -9.46 -18.14
C ALA A 595 -15.54 -8.85 -18.41
N GLY A 596 -14.54 -9.28 -17.66
CA GLY A 596 -13.17 -8.83 -17.89
C GLY A 596 -12.13 -9.75 -17.30
N LEU A 597 -10.92 -9.55 -17.74
CA LEU A 597 -9.74 -10.24 -17.24
C LEU A 597 -8.55 -9.30 -17.17
N SER A 598 -7.68 -9.59 -16.22
CA SER A 598 -6.34 -9.02 -16.08
C SER A 598 -5.36 -10.17 -15.90
N TYR A 599 -4.34 -10.23 -16.74
CA TYR A 599 -3.29 -11.25 -16.65
C TYR A 599 -1.92 -10.62 -16.68
N THR A 600 -1.04 -11.08 -15.80
CA THR A 600 0.36 -10.72 -15.77
C THR A 600 1.21 -11.99 -15.75
N ASN A 601 2.22 -12.03 -16.59
CA ASN A 601 3.30 -13.00 -16.52
C ASN A 601 4.59 -12.26 -16.22
N THR A 602 5.37 -12.72 -15.23
CA THR A 602 6.61 -12.08 -14.79
C THR A 602 7.72 -13.13 -14.70
N ASP A 603 8.84 -12.91 -15.39
CA ASP A 603 10.09 -13.63 -15.23
C ASP A 603 11.13 -12.70 -14.63
N ALA A 604 11.47 -12.93 -13.35
CA ALA A 604 12.36 -12.07 -12.56
C ALA A 604 13.54 -12.91 -12.05
N LYS A 605 14.78 -12.54 -12.41
CA LYS A 605 15.99 -13.31 -12.14
C LYS A 605 17.17 -12.44 -11.75
N PHE A 606 18.04 -13.01 -10.92
CA PHE A 606 19.38 -12.46 -10.68
C PHE A 606 20.29 -12.78 -11.86
N ASP A 607 21.02 -11.78 -12.36
CA ASP A 607 21.97 -11.94 -13.45
C ASP A 607 23.39 -12.21 -12.95
N THR A 608 23.64 -11.99 -11.65
CA THR A 608 24.94 -12.14 -10.99
C THR A 608 24.92 -13.24 -9.94
N THR A 609 26.10 -13.82 -9.67
CA THR A 609 26.32 -14.77 -8.57
C THR A 609 26.99 -14.04 -7.42
N PHE A 610 26.41 -14.14 -6.22
CA PHE A 610 26.92 -13.51 -5.00
C PHE A 610 26.41 -14.23 -3.74
N ASP A 611 27.03 -13.96 -2.61
CA ASP A 611 26.60 -14.38 -1.29
C ASP A 611 26.17 -13.15 -0.49
N SER A 612 25.07 -13.23 0.24
CA SER A 612 24.49 -12.12 0.99
C SER A 612 23.82 -12.62 2.27
N ASP A 613 23.95 -11.87 3.35
CA ASP A 613 23.23 -12.16 4.60
C ASP A 613 21.72 -12.02 4.46
N PHE A 614 21.27 -11.22 3.50
CA PHE A 614 19.85 -11.05 3.20
C PHE A 614 19.32 -12.07 2.16
N TRP A 615 20.02 -12.22 1.02
CA TRP A 615 19.58 -13.05 -0.09
C TRP A 615 20.02 -14.51 0.00
N GLY A 616 21.02 -14.82 0.84
CA GLY A 616 21.67 -16.12 0.90
C GLY A 616 22.66 -16.33 -0.25
N ASN A 617 22.87 -17.61 -0.63
CA ASN A 617 23.76 -18.00 -1.72
C ASN A 617 23.04 -17.90 -3.07
N VAL A 618 23.21 -16.79 -3.77
CA VAL A 618 22.58 -16.52 -5.06
C VAL A 618 23.46 -16.97 -6.20
N ARG A 619 22.85 -17.62 -7.20
CA ARG A 619 23.48 -17.96 -8.48
C ARG A 619 22.75 -17.26 -9.61
N ALA A 620 23.48 -16.80 -10.61
CA ALA A 620 22.88 -16.23 -11.82
C ALA A 620 21.82 -17.17 -12.42
N GLY A 621 20.68 -16.61 -12.77
CA GLY A 621 19.51 -17.33 -13.26
C GLY A 621 18.52 -17.78 -12.18
N MET A 622 18.81 -17.65 -10.88
CA MET A 622 17.83 -17.89 -9.81
C MET A 622 16.74 -16.83 -9.80
N SER A 623 15.51 -17.26 -9.52
CA SER A 623 14.36 -16.36 -9.47
C SER A 623 14.37 -15.46 -8.22
N LEU A 624 13.83 -14.25 -8.36
CA LEU A 624 13.55 -13.39 -7.22
C LEU A 624 12.41 -13.99 -6.37
N PRO A 625 12.53 -13.95 -5.03
CA PRO A 625 11.52 -14.53 -4.15
C PRO A 625 10.27 -13.65 -4.03
N ASN A 626 9.16 -14.22 -3.57
CA ASN A 626 7.86 -13.56 -3.34
C ASN A 626 7.23 -12.93 -4.60
N LEU A 627 7.62 -13.35 -5.78
CA LEU A 627 7.07 -12.89 -7.05
C LEU A 627 6.48 -14.08 -7.80
N PRO A 628 5.14 -14.24 -7.87
CA PRO A 628 4.52 -15.31 -8.63
C PRO A 628 4.78 -15.11 -10.13
N LYS A 629 5.06 -16.22 -10.84
CA LYS A 629 5.32 -16.20 -12.29
C LYS A 629 4.11 -15.75 -13.10
N SER A 630 2.90 -15.90 -12.56
CA SER A 630 1.67 -15.49 -13.23
C SER A 630 0.63 -15.06 -12.22
N GLN A 631 -0.19 -14.09 -12.62
CA GLN A 631 -1.36 -13.66 -11.89
C GLN A 631 -2.51 -13.46 -12.88
N LEU A 632 -3.70 -13.97 -12.56
CA LEU A 632 -4.90 -13.83 -13.37
C LEU A 632 -6.05 -13.40 -12.47
N THR A 633 -6.72 -12.32 -12.85
CA THR A 633 -8.01 -11.93 -12.27
C THR A 633 -9.07 -11.94 -13.35
N MET A 634 -10.21 -12.54 -13.08
CA MET A 634 -11.38 -12.52 -13.95
C MET A 634 -12.58 -12.00 -13.17
N PHE A 635 -13.47 -11.28 -13.85
CA PHE A 635 -14.74 -10.89 -13.25
C PHE A 635 -15.89 -11.08 -14.22
N LEU A 636 -17.07 -11.32 -13.66
CA LEU A 636 -18.35 -11.36 -14.36
C LEU A 636 -19.37 -10.56 -13.53
N SER A 637 -20.07 -9.62 -14.17
CA SER A 637 -21.06 -8.76 -13.53
C SER A 637 -22.38 -8.82 -14.30
N LEU A 638 -23.47 -8.90 -13.57
CA LEU A 638 -24.84 -8.76 -14.06
C LEU A 638 -25.51 -7.62 -13.28
N GLU A 639 -25.92 -6.58 -13.99
CA GLU A 639 -26.66 -5.44 -13.46
C GLU A 639 -28.02 -5.39 -14.14
N THR A 640 -29.12 -5.49 -13.38
CA THR A 640 -30.46 -5.58 -13.94
C THR A 640 -31.23 -4.26 -13.80
N VAL A 641 -32.14 -3.99 -14.74
CA VAL A 641 -33.03 -2.82 -14.67
C VAL A 641 -33.94 -2.84 -13.43
N THR A 642 -34.13 -4.00 -12.82
CA THR A 642 -34.90 -4.14 -11.58
C THR A 642 -34.07 -3.81 -10.34
N GLY A 643 -32.80 -3.42 -10.50
CA GLY A 643 -31.89 -3.03 -9.42
C GLY A 643 -31.23 -4.20 -8.69
N TRP A 644 -31.30 -5.43 -9.20
CA TRP A 644 -30.45 -6.53 -8.71
C TRP A 644 -29.12 -6.51 -9.45
N ASN A 645 -28.02 -6.56 -8.69
CA ASN A 645 -26.67 -6.66 -9.24
C ASN A 645 -25.96 -7.86 -8.60
N THR A 646 -25.16 -8.53 -9.42
CA THR A 646 -24.37 -9.69 -8.98
C THR A 646 -22.99 -9.57 -9.62
N HIS A 647 -21.93 -9.71 -8.81
CA HIS A 647 -20.55 -9.65 -9.27
C HIS A 647 -19.78 -10.85 -8.74
N LEU A 648 -19.13 -11.56 -9.65
CA LEU A 648 -18.23 -12.68 -9.35
C LEU A 648 -16.81 -12.27 -9.72
N ARG A 649 -15.84 -12.48 -8.84
CA ARG A 649 -14.42 -12.24 -9.08
C ARG A 649 -13.60 -13.45 -8.70
N MET A 650 -12.71 -13.88 -9.58
CA MET A 650 -11.72 -14.92 -9.32
C MET A 650 -10.32 -14.33 -9.49
N MET A 651 -9.48 -14.52 -8.49
CA MET A 651 -8.07 -14.14 -8.48
C MET A 651 -7.23 -15.41 -8.36
N SER A 652 -6.26 -15.60 -9.25
CA SER A 652 -5.39 -16.77 -9.28
C SER A 652 -3.92 -16.34 -9.33
N TYR A 653 -3.10 -16.96 -8.51
CA TYR A 653 -1.68 -16.65 -8.34
C TYR A 653 -0.87 -17.90 -8.64
N GLY A 654 0.19 -17.76 -9.43
CA GLY A 654 1.15 -18.81 -9.71
C GLY A 654 2.04 -19.15 -8.51
N GLU A 655 2.77 -20.24 -8.63
CA GLU A 655 3.74 -20.66 -7.63
C GLU A 655 4.86 -19.62 -7.42
N THR A 656 5.37 -19.53 -6.19
CA THR A 656 6.54 -18.73 -5.84
C THR A 656 7.27 -19.33 -4.64
N CYS A 657 8.43 -18.79 -4.28
CA CYS A 657 9.17 -19.16 -3.09
C CYS A 657 9.42 -17.95 -2.21
N SER A 658 9.45 -18.13 -0.90
CA SER A 658 9.72 -17.05 0.06
C SER A 658 11.18 -16.64 0.13
N ILE A 659 12.10 -17.51 -0.31
CA ILE A 659 13.55 -17.27 -0.39
C ILE A 659 14.10 -17.66 -1.76
N VAL A 660 15.27 -17.15 -2.11
CA VAL A 660 15.92 -17.40 -3.42
C VAL A 660 16.22 -18.87 -3.67
N ALA A 661 16.71 -19.58 -2.66
CA ALA A 661 17.11 -21.00 -2.79
C ALA A 661 15.93 -21.96 -3.01
N CYS A 662 14.71 -21.54 -2.74
CA CYS A 662 13.49 -22.36 -2.88
C CYS A 662 13.62 -23.74 -2.20
N GLU A 663 14.06 -23.74 -0.95
CA GLU A 663 14.27 -24.94 -0.14
C GLU A 663 12.95 -25.57 0.30
N ALA A 664 13.02 -26.74 0.94
CA ALA A 664 11.86 -27.37 1.58
C ALA A 664 11.17 -26.38 2.57
N ASN A 665 9.85 -26.38 2.59
CA ASN A 665 9.01 -25.50 3.43
C ASN A 665 9.13 -23.99 3.13
N THR A 666 9.66 -23.60 1.96
CA THR A 666 9.71 -22.20 1.51
C THR A 666 8.85 -21.94 0.27
N GLY A 667 8.36 -22.99 -0.36
CA GLY A 667 7.46 -22.92 -1.51
C GLY A 667 6.07 -22.45 -1.12
N ILE A 668 5.43 -21.74 -2.04
CA ILE A 668 4.02 -21.35 -2.02
C ILE A 668 3.43 -21.85 -3.33
N ASP A 669 2.54 -22.85 -3.24
CA ASP A 669 1.88 -23.42 -4.41
C ASP A 669 0.94 -22.41 -5.06
N SER A 670 0.59 -22.65 -6.33
CA SER A 670 -0.43 -21.85 -7.00
C SER A 670 -1.77 -22.00 -6.31
N TYR A 671 -2.50 -20.88 -6.19
CA TYR A 671 -3.80 -20.85 -5.53
C TYR A 671 -4.78 -19.88 -6.18
N SER A 672 -6.06 -20.03 -5.86
CA SER A 672 -7.11 -19.14 -6.33
C SER A 672 -8.06 -18.74 -5.21
N ILE A 673 -8.60 -17.54 -5.31
CA ILE A 673 -9.59 -16.96 -4.40
C ILE A 673 -10.78 -16.54 -5.26
N THR A 674 -11.99 -16.86 -4.82
CA THR A 674 -13.21 -16.46 -5.51
C THR A 674 -14.14 -15.72 -4.57
N ASP A 675 -14.52 -14.49 -4.93
CA ASP A 675 -15.42 -13.63 -4.19
C ASP A 675 -16.72 -13.43 -4.98
N LEU A 676 -17.84 -13.29 -4.27
CA LEU A 676 -19.17 -13.08 -4.84
C LEU A 676 -19.86 -11.95 -4.09
N SER A 677 -20.46 -11.02 -4.82
CA SER A 677 -21.29 -9.98 -4.21
C SER A 677 -22.66 -9.89 -4.87
N PHE A 678 -23.64 -9.51 -4.07
CA PHE A 678 -24.99 -9.21 -4.48
C PHE A 678 -25.39 -7.84 -3.97
N SER A 679 -26.10 -7.07 -4.76
CA SER A 679 -26.75 -5.86 -4.24
C SER A 679 -28.14 -5.70 -4.80
N LYS A 680 -28.99 -4.97 -4.06
CA LYS A 680 -30.35 -4.61 -4.44
C LYS A 680 -30.57 -3.14 -4.21
N THR A 681 -30.69 -2.40 -5.29
CA THR A 681 -31.15 -1.00 -5.28
C THR A 681 -32.65 -0.97 -5.01
N ILE A 682 -33.05 -0.39 -3.89
CA ILE A 682 -34.46 -0.25 -3.49
C ILE A 682 -35.06 1.01 -4.11
N ASN A 683 -34.31 2.10 -4.05
CA ASN A 683 -34.64 3.40 -4.64
C ASN A 683 -33.33 4.12 -5.02
N LYS A 684 -33.41 5.38 -5.45
CA LYS A 684 -32.22 6.15 -5.86
C LYS A 684 -31.22 6.39 -4.72
N GLU A 685 -31.65 6.26 -3.47
CA GLU A 685 -30.92 6.61 -2.28
C GLU A 685 -30.40 5.38 -1.52
N THR A 686 -31.06 4.22 -1.68
CA THR A 686 -30.82 3.06 -0.80
C THR A 686 -30.46 1.80 -1.57
N ASP A 687 -29.33 1.22 -1.23
CA ASP A 687 -28.88 -0.11 -1.65
C ASP A 687 -28.68 -1.01 -0.44
N PHE A 688 -29.15 -2.26 -0.53
CA PHE A 688 -28.70 -3.36 0.34
C PHE A 688 -27.68 -4.19 -0.41
N TYR A 689 -26.67 -4.67 0.27
CA TYR A 689 -25.66 -5.54 -0.32
C TYR A 689 -25.25 -6.69 0.59
N MET A 690 -24.73 -7.75 -0.03
CA MET A 690 -24.09 -8.88 0.61
C MET A 690 -22.81 -9.21 -0.15
N VAL A 691 -21.71 -9.35 0.57
CA VAL A 691 -20.44 -9.82 0.03
C VAL A 691 -20.05 -11.13 0.68
N ILE A 692 -19.63 -12.08 -0.13
CA ILE A 692 -19.09 -13.37 0.30
C ILE A 692 -17.65 -13.44 -0.19
N ASP A 693 -16.73 -13.23 0.72
CA ASP A 693 -15.31 -13.42 0.45
C ASP A 693 -14.95 -14.90 0.51
N ASN A 694 -14.05 -15.36 -0.40
CA ASN A 694 -13.57 -16.74 -0.44
C ASN A 694 -14.73 -17.76 -0.43
N ILE A 695 -15.63 -17.67 -1.40
CA ILE A 695 -16.85 -18.52 -1.47
C ILE A 695 -16.54 -20.02 -1.44
N THR A 696 -15.35 -20.41 -1.91
CA THR A 696 -14.89 -21.80 -1.94
C THR A 696 -14.39 -22.31 -0.59
N ASP A 697 -14.19 -21.42 0.39
CA ASP A 697 -13.59 -21.71 1.70
C ASP A 697 -12.21 -22.37 1.60
N SER A 698 -11.43 -21.93 0.62
CA SER A 698 -10.11 -22.45 0.36
C SER A 698 -9.12 -22.01 1.46
N LYS A 699 -8.29 -22.96 1.91
CA LYS A 699 -7.30 -22.76 2.97
C LYS A 699 -5.88 -22.71 2.37
N ASN A 700 -5.64 -21.79 1.46
CA ASN A 700 -4.38 -21.70 0.74
C ASN A 700 -3.28 -21.08 1.61
N ILE A 701 -2.03 -21.50 1.39
CA ILE A 701 -0.85 -20.77 1.85
C ILE A 701 -0.67 -19.58 0.90
N VAL A 702 -0.81 -18.36 1.42
CA VAL A 702 -0.73 -17.14 0.62
C VAL A 702 0.60 -16.39 0.79
N ALA A 703 1.29 -16.63 1.90
CA ALA A 703 2.62 -16.09 2.17
C ALA A 703 3.35 -16.96 3.18
N ARG A 704 4.67 -16.75 3.28
CA ARG A 704 5.49 -17.29 4.36
C ARG A 704 6.24 -16.15 5.04
N ALA A 705 5.99 -15.99 6.33
CA ALA A 705 6.62 -14.98 7.16
C ALA A 705 6.49 -15.38 8.66
N PRO A 706 7.55 -15.20 9.45
CA PRO A 706 8.91 -14.95 9.02
C PRO A 706 9.46 -16.23 8.32
N LYS A 707 10.25 -16.06 7.30
CA LYS A 707 10.92 -17.11 6.49
C LYS A 707 10.03 -18.33 6.13
N ASN A 708 9.89 -19.34 7.01
CA ASN A 708 9.16 -20.58 6.77
C ASN A 708 7.76 -20.61 7.42
N GLY A 709 7.42 -19.61 8.23
CA GLY A 709 6.13 -19.53 8.90
C GLY A 709 4.97 -19.35 7.91
N ILE A 710 3.96 -20.22 7.97
CA ILE A 710 2.82 -20.20 7.03
C ILE A 710 1.84 -19.12 7.41
N ARG A 711 1.45 -18.33 6.40
CA ARG A 711 0.31 -17.40 6.43
C ARG A 711 -0.78 -17.94 5.53
N THR A 712 -1.97 -17.97 6.06
CA THR A 712 -3.12 -18.58 5.38
C THR A 712 -4.04 -17.52 4.80
N GLN A 713 -4.77 -17.93 3.78
CA GLN A 713 -5.87 -17.16 3.23
C GLN A 713 -6.98 -17.03 4.29
N ARG A 714 -7.58 -15.84 4.39
CA ARG A 714 -8.78 -15.62 5.20
C ARG A 714 -9.88 -16.62 4.83
N PRO A 715 -10.57 -17.23 5.81
CA PRO A 715 -11.67 -18.17 5.57
C PRO A 715 -12.83 -17.47 4.85
N ARG A 716 -13.81 -18.27 4.42
CA ARG A 716 -15.04 -17.70 3.86
C ARG A 716 -15.73 -16.82 4.89
N SER A 717 -16.01 -15.58 4.49
CA SER A 717 -16.70 -14.61 5.34
C SER A 717 -17.89 -13.99 4.61
N TYR A 718 -18.86 -13.54 5.40
CA TYR A 718 -20.10 -12.94 4.92
C TYR A 718 -20.21 -11.55 5.51
N ASN A 719 -20.47 -10.56 4.65
CA ASN A 719 -20.72 -9.18 5.06
C ASN A 719 -22.05 -8.72 4.47
N LEU A 720 -22.89 -8.13 5.29
CA LEU A 720 -24.19 -7.58 4.93
C LEU A 720 -24.20 -6.10 5.25
N GLY A 721 -24.65 -5.27 4.30
CA GLY A 721 -24.67 -3.85 4.54
C GLY A 721 -25.79 -3.11 3.84
N VAL A 722 -25.95 -1.88 4.27
CA VAL A 722 -26.86 -0.89 3.66
C VAL A 722 -26.08 0.39 3.35
N ARG A 723 -26.28 0.89 2.14
CA ARG A 723 -25.80 2.20 1.70
C ARG A 723 -26.98 3.14 1.54
N TYR A 724 -26.87 4.32 2.10
CA TYR A 724 -27.83 5.39 1.96
C TYR A 724 -27.13 6.65 1.46
N ARG A 725 -27.59 7.18 0.31
CA ARG A 725 -27.09 8.42 -0.32
C ARG A 725 -28.18 9.48 -0.27
N PHE A 726 -27.86 10.72 0.04
CA PHE A 726 -28.83 11.80 0.19
C PHE A 726 -28.25 13.15 -0.25
#